data_da74b5fb5023420f72c02a67e2398225
#
_entry.id   da74b5fb5023420f72c02a67e2398225
#
_cell.length_a   1.000
_cell.length_b   1.000
_cell.length_c   1.000
_cell.angle_alpha   90.00
_cell.angle_beta   90.00
_cell.angle_gamma   90.00
#
_symmetry.space_group_name_H-M   'P 1'
#
loop_
_entity.id
_entity.type
_entity.pdbx_description
1 polymer ?
#
loop_
_entity_poly.entity_id
_entity_poly.type
_entity_poly.pdbx_seq_one_letter_code
_entity_poly.pdbx_strand_id
1 'polypeptide(L)'
;MIVTFHIEYRTSWGEEVRILGSVPELGKNNPEQAVALTTVDGIHWSNEISIQLPTEGVVEYSYHIYRDGKAIRTEWNSFPRRIYLPADVKKSLRINDCWKNLPEQQYFYSSAFTEALLAHCERSAIPKSYKKGLMIKAYAPRINSKYCLAICGNQKALGNWDPDKAWPMSDANFPEWQAELDASKLEFPLEYKFVLYNKEEKRAEAWENNPNRYLAAPEIKANETLVIADRYAYFNIPSWKGAGVAVPVFSLKSEKSFGVGDFGDLKRMVDWAVSTNQKVVQILPINDTTMTHTWTDSYPYNSISIYAFHPMYADLKQMGNLKDKETAATFNRKQKELNALSAIDYEAVNRVKWEYFHQIFKQEGEKVLASKAFRSFFEANKDWLQPYAAFSYLRDLYHTPNFREWPQYSEYNAQEIEELCRPDTADYAHIAIYFYIQFNLHLQLLEATTYAREHGVVLKGDIPIGISRNSVEAWTEPYYFNLNGQAGAPPDDFSVNGQNWGFPTYNWDVMENDGYKWWMKRFQKMAEYFDAYRIDHILGFFRIWEIPMNAVHGLLGQFVPALPMSREEIESYGLSFREEFLRPYIHEYFLGQVFGPHTDYVKQTFIEPTETYEVYRMRPEFDTQRKVEAFFAGKNDEDSIWVRDGLYALISDVLFVPDRKDPNLYHPRIGVQHDFIYRALNDWEKTAFNRLYDQYYYHRHNDFWQQQAMKKLPQLTQSTRMLVCGEDLGMIPDCVAWVMNDLRILSLEIQRMPKNPAEEFGRLNEYPYRSVCTFSTHDMSTLRGWWEEDYQQTQRYYNQMLGHYGTAPAIATPELCEEVVRNHLYSNSILCILSLQDWLSMDGKWRNPNVQEERINIPANPRHYWRYRMHLTLEQLMKAESLNEKIRELVKQTGRNPEK
;
A
#
# COMPACT_ATOMS: atom_id res chain seq x y z
N MET A 1 -2.07 -32.80 24.40
CA MET A 1 -0.93 -33.38 23.64
C MET A 1 0.38 -32.77 24.15
N ILE A 2 1.41 -33.61 24.38
CA ILE A 2 2.73 -33.07 24.78
C ILE A 2 3.52 -32.71 23.54
N VAL A 3 4.05 -31.50 23.52
CA VAL A 3 4.91 -30.99 22.43
C VAL A 3 6.22 -30.52 23.05
N THR A 4 7.33 -31.10 22.62
CA THR A 4 8.68 -30.62 22.95
C THR A 4 9.18 -29.76 21.80
N PHE A 5 9.30 -28.47 22.06
CA PHE A 5 9.90 -27.52 21.10
C PHE A 5 11.40 -27.48 21.33
N HIS A 6 12.16 -27.57 20.26
CA HIS A 6 13.59 -27.42 20.27
C HIS A 6 14.01 -26.51 19.11
N ILE A 7 14.84 -25.51 19.39
CA ILE A 7 15.42 -24.61 18.37
C ILE A 7 16.90 -24.37 18.65
N GLU A 8 17.71 -24.39 17.59
CA GLU A 8 19.10 -23.98 17.64
C GLU A 8 19.21 -22.51 17.26
N TYR A 9 19.60 -21.69 18.26
CA TYR A 9 19.82 -20.26 18.06
C TYR A 9 20.79 -19.71 19.09
N ARG A 10 21.89 -19.13 18.61
CA ARG A 10 22.90 -18.51 19.50
C ARG A 10 22.41 -17.17 20.01
N THR A 11 22.23 -17.05 21.32
CA THR A 11 21.88 -15.82 22.00
C THR A 11 23.09 -15.13 22.61
N SER A 12 22.97 -13.83 22.85
CA SER A 12 23.90 -13.03 23.66
C SER A 12 23.52 -13.10 25.14
N TRP A 13 24.43 -12.72 26.02
CA TRP A 13 24.15 -12.68 27.45
C TRP A 13 22.96 -11.77 27.77
N GLY A 14 22.02 -12.25 28.58
CA GLY A 14 20.77 -11.54 28.90
C GLY A 14 19.66 -11.70 27.88
N GLU A 15 19.89 -12.42 26.78
CA GLU A 15 18.85 -12.78 25.83
C GLU A 15 18.26 -14.16 26.14
N GLU A 16 16.97 -14.31 25.92
CA GLU A 16 16.27 -15.59 26.01
C GLU A 16 15.39 -15.82 24.78
N VAL A 17 15.23 -17.09 24.43
CA VAL A 17 14.30 -17.50 23.37
C VAL A 17 12.93 -17.75 23.99
N ARG A 18 11.89 -17.15 23.45
CA ARG A 18 10.50 -17.46 23.81
C ARG A 18 9.71 -17.91 22.59
N ILE A 19 8.70 -18.73 22.84
CA ILE A 19 7.73 -19.16 21.85
C ILE A 19 6.39 -18.49 22.11
N LEU A 20 5.76 -18.03 21.03
CA LEU A 20 4.44 -17.40 21.05
C LEU A 20 3.55 -18.11 20.03
N GLY A 21 2.30 -18.38 20.37
CA GLY A 21 1.41 -19.07 19.45
C GLY A 21 -0.07 -18.81 19.68
N SER A 22 -0.90 -19.42 18.83
CA SER A 22 -2.34 -19.17 18.74
C SER A 22 -3.17 -19.74 19.88
N VAL A 23 -2.61 -20.65 20.68
CA VAL A 23 -3.31 -21.30 21.81
C VAL A 23 -2.92 -20.68 23.14
N PRO A 24 -3.77 -20.80 24.18
CA PRO A 24 -3.47 -20.21 25.50
C PRO A 24 -2.14 -20.66 26.10
N GLU A 25 -1.78 -21.93 25.95
CA GLU A 25 -0.53 -22.50 26.44
C GLU A 25 0.72 -21.95 25.77
N LEU A 26 0.57 -21.27 24.62
CA LEU A 26 1.62 -20.53 23.91
C LEU A 26 1.39 -19.01 23.91
N GLY A 27 0.59 -18.50 24.87
CA GLY A 27 0.38 -17.06 25.09
C GLY A 27 -0.70 -16.42 24.22
N LYS A 28 -1.47 -17.19 23.44
CA LYS A 28 -2.62 -16.72 22.63
C LYS A 28 -2.30 -15.46 21.82
N ASN A 29 -1.14 -15.44 21.15
CA ASN A 29 -0.63 -14.33 20.35
C ASN A 29 -0.41 -13.00 21.15
N ASN A 30 -0.38 -13.07 22.49
CA ASN A 30 -0.02 -11.94 23.32
C ASN A 30 1.48 -11.98 23.65
N PRO A 31 2.30 -11.04 23.17
CA PRO A 31 3.74 -11.03 23.39
C PRO A 31 4.16 -11.03 24.88
N GLU A 32 3.35 -10.45 25.75
CA GLU A 32 3.60 -10.45 27.20
C GLU A 32 3.46 -11.83 27.83
N GLN A 33 2.75 -12.75 27.17
CA GLN A 33 2.51 -14.12 27.62
C GLN A 33 3.35 -15.15 26.85
N ALA A 34 4.34 -14.71 26.07
CA ALA A 34 5.24 -15.61 25.35
C ALA A 34 6.00 -16.52 26.33
N VAL A 35 6.05 -17.81 26.03
CA VAL A 35 6.60 -18.85 26.92
C VAL A 35 8.11 -18.99 26.71
N ALA A 36 8.88 -18.87 27.81
CA ALA A 36 10.33 -19.00 27.75
C ALA A 36 10.77 -20.45 27.50
N LEU A 37 11.79 -20.63 26.67
CA LEU A 37 12.53 -21.85 26.52
C LEU A 37 13.75 -21.84 27.46
N THR A 38 14.27 -23.03 27.76
CA THR A 38 15.44 -23.21 28.60
C THR A 38 16.66 -23.64 27.78
N THR A 39 17.84 -23.29 28.24
CA THR A 39 19.10 -23.66 27.60
C THR A 39 20.16 -23.94 28.67
N VAL A 40 21.17 -24.72 28.34
CA VAL A 40 22.38 -24.94 29.17
C VAL A 40 23.65 -24.38 28.53
N ASP A 41 23.59 -24.06 27.25
CA ASP A 41 24.76 -23.62 26.46
C ASP A 41 24.55 -22.31 25.70
N GLY A 42 23.36 -21.72 25.78
CA GLY A 42 22.97 -20.50 25.04
C GLY A 42 22.78 -20.69 23.54
N ILE A 43 22.75 -21.94 23.07
CA ILE A 43 22.60 -22.30 21.66
C ILE A 43 21.38 -23.20 21.43
N HIS A 44 21.26 -24.26 22.23
CA HIS A 44 20.16 -25.22 22.14
C HIS A 44 19.07 -24.86 23.15
N TRP A 45 17.93 -24.46 22.66
CA TRP A 45 16.80 -24.01 23.47
C TRP A 45 15.66 -25.01 23.37
N SER A 46 15.05 -25.37 24.48
CA SER A 46 13.93 -26.33 24.48
C SER A 46 12.95 -26.09 25.62
N ASN A 47 11.71 -26.50 25.40
CA ASN A 47 10.70 -26.61 26.44
C ASN A 47 9.66 -27.65 26.04
N GLU A 48 9.13 -28.36 27.03
CA GLU A 48 8.04 -29.33 26.89
C GLU A 48 6.74 -28.69 27.36
N ILE A 49 5.75 -28.56 26.48
CA ILE A 49 4.50 -27.87 26.74
C ILE A 49 3.34 -28.79 26.43
N SER A 50 2.40 -28.89 27.38
CA SER A 50 1.13 -29.61 27.14
C SER A 50 0.14 -28.68 26.48
N ILE A 51 -0.23 -28.96 25.23
CA ILE A 51 -1.11 -28.15 24.39
C ILE A 51 -2.46 -28.88 24.24
N GLN A 52 -3.55 -28.13 24.43
CA GLN A 52 -4.88 -28.56 24.04
C GLN A 52 -5.11 -28.14 22.57
N LEU A 53 -5.29 -29.15 21.71
CA LEU A 53 -5.53 -28.89 20.29
C LEU A 53 -6.90 -28.21 20.09
N PRO A 54 -6.97 -27.14 19.30
CA PRO A 54 -8.24 -26.54 18.92
C PRO A 54 -9.03 -27.50 18.01
N THR A 55 -10.34 -27.28 17.90
CA THR A 55 -11.25 -28.09 17.08
C THR A 55 -10.80 -28.17 15.61
N GLU A 56 -10.16 -27.12 15.11
CA GLU A 56 -9.63 -27.06 13.75
C GLU A 56 -8.31 -27.83 13.58
N GLY A 57 -7.71 -28.32 14.67
CA GLY A 57 -6.49 -29.12 14.65
C GLY A 57 -5.22 -28.40 14.24
N VAL A 58 -5.23 -27.05 14.20
CA VAL A 58 -4.09 -26.24 13.79
C VAL A 58 -3.61 -25.36 14.94
N VAL A 59 -2.32 -25.42 15.24
CA VAL A 59 -1.65 -24.52 16.18
C VAL A 59 -0.57 -23.74 15.43
N GLU A 60 -0.68 -22.43 15.42
CA GLU A 60 0.34 -21.54 14.87
C GLU A 60 1.29 -21.09 15.96
N TYR A 61 2.59 -20.96 15.65
CA TYR A 61 3.59 -20.48 16.58
C TYR A 61 4.79 -19.85 15.88
N SER A 62 5.58 -19.07 16.65
CA SER A 62 6.81 -18.42 16.21
C SER A 62 7.78 -18.24 17.38
N TYR A 63 9.06 -18.06 17.07
CA TYR A 63 10.11 -17.80 18.06
C TYR A 63 10.51 -16.34 18.09
N HIS A 64 10.79 -15.85 19.29
CA HIS A 64 11.14 -14.48 19.57
C HIS A 64 12.33 -14.42 20.53
N ILE A 65 13.20 -13.43 20.36
CA ILE A 65 14.29 -13.14 21.30
C ILE A 65 13.85 -12.00 22.22
N TYR A 66 13.95 -12.25 23.50
CA TYR A 66 13.61 -11.29 24.53
C TYR A 66 14.88 -10.86 25.28
N ARG A 67 14.91 -9.60 25.70
CA ARG A 67 15.86 -9.03 26.64
C ARG A 67 15.10 -8.09 27.57
N ASP A 68 15.32 -8.24 28.89
CA ASP A 68 14.65 -7.46 29.94
C ASP A 68 13.11 -7.45 29.79
N GLY A 69 12.55 -8.60 29.44
CA GLY A 69 11.11 -8.79 29.26
C GLY A 69 10.51 -8.20 27.99
N LYS A 70 11.32 -7.62 27.12
CA LYS A 70 10.88 -7.06 25.82
C LYS A 70 11.37 -7.88 24.65
N ALA A 71 10.51 -8.10 23.67
CA ALA A 71 10.90 -8.71 22.42
C ALA A 71 11.83 -7.75 21.65
N ILE A 72 13.06 -8.20 21.36
CA ILE A 72 14.07 -7.43 20.62
C ILE A 72 14.27 -7.94 19.21
N ARG A 73 13.88 -9.19 18.96
CA ARG A 73 14.00 -9.84 17.66
C ARG A 73 12.90 -10.88 17.50
N THR A 74 12.32 -10.94 16.31
CA THR A 74 11.30 -11.92 15.94
C THR A 74 11.76 -12.65 14.68
N GLU A 75 11.61 -13.97 14.62
CA GLU A 75 11.82 -14.67 13.36
C GLU A 75 10.80 -14.20 12.31
N TRP A 76 11.10 -14.43 11.02
CA TRP A 76 10.12 -14.15 9.98
C TRP A 76 8.84 -14.97 10.21
N ASN A 77 7.71 -14.28 10.42
CA ASN A 77 6.45 -14.90 10.82
C ASN A 77 5.24 -14.47 9.98
N SER A 78 5.44 -13.78 8.85
CA SER A 78 4.35 -13.53 7.90
C SER A 78 3.69 -14.83 7.44
N PHE A 79 4.44 -15.93 7.45
CA PHE A 79 3.95 -17.28 7.33
C PHE A 79 4.35 -18.05 8.60
N PRO A 80 3.47 -18.13 9.64
CA PRO A 80 3.79 -18.75 10.91
C PRO A 80 4.02 -20.25 10.75
N ARG A 81 4.74 -20.83 11.70
CA ARG A 81 4.87 -22.28 11.80
C ARG A 81 3.55 -22.89 12.20
N ARG A 82 3.25 -24.08 11.71
CA ARG A 82 2.01 -24.77 11.98
C ARG A 82 2.24 -26.18 12.45
N ILE A 83 1.57 -26.53 13.54
CA ILE A 83 1.35 -27.94 13.93
C ILE A 83 -0.03 -28.31 13.41
N TYR A 84 -0.07 -29.32 12.56
CA TYR A 84 -1.28 -29.79 11.91
C TYR A 84 -1.50 -31.25 12.25
N LEU A 85 -2.44 -31.52 13.15
CA LEU A 85 -2.77 -32.89 13.56
C LEU A 85 -4.27 -33.07 13.68
N PRO A 86 -4.80 -34.24 13.32
CA PRO A 86 -6.16 -34.62 13.66
C PRO A 86 -6.35 -34.64 15.20
N ALA A 87 -7.49 -34.14 15.66
CA ALA A 87 -7.77 -33.97 17.09
C ALA A 87 -7.80 -35.28 17.90
N ASP A 88 -7.91 -36.43 17.24
CA ASP A 88 -7.97 -37.77 17.84
C ASP A 88 -6.61 -38.46 18.01
N VAL A 89 -5.53 -37.80 17.59
CA VAL A 89 -4.17 -38.38 17.67
C VAL A 89 -3.58 -38.23 19.06
N LYS A 90 -3.53 -39.31 19.81
CA LYS A 90 -2.83 -39.41 21.12
C LYS A 90 -1.34 -39.68 20.94
N LYS A 91 -0.58 -38.65 20.63
CA LYS A 91 0.88 -38.69 20.43
C LYS A 91 1.58 -37.54 21.12
N SER A 92 2.88 -37.70 21.38
CA SER A 92 3.80 -36.60 21.64
C SER A 92 4.48 -36.17 20.34
N LEU A 93 4.78 -34.89 20.25
CA LEU A 93 5.60 -34.31 19.20
C LEU A 93 6.91 -33.82 19.78
N ARG A 94 7.99 -34.09 19.09
CA ARG A 94 9.28 -33.44 19.32
C ARG A 94 9.69 -32.73 18.05
N ILE A 95 9.72 -31.38 18.12
CA ILE A 95 9.93 -30.51 16.98
C ILE A 95 11.32 -29.95 17.04
N ASN A 96 12.13 -30.23 16.02
CA ASN A 96 13.44 -29.64 15.83
C ASN A 96 13.34 -28.54 14.78
N ASP A 97 13.27 -27.30 15.24
CA ASP A 97 13.17 -26.11 14.42
C ASP A 97 14.54 -25.45 14.23
N CYS A 98 14.66 -24.66 13.21
CA CYS A 98 15.75 -23.71 13.03
C CYS A 98 15.17 -22.31 12.80
N TRP A 99 15.88 -21.27 13.24
CA TRP A 99 15.43 -19.89 13.12
C TRP A 99 15.08 -19.52 11.67
N LYS A 100 13.91 -18.94 11.45
CA LYS A 100 13.46 -18.48 10.15
C LYS A 100 13.90 -17.05 9.90
N ASN A 101 14.89 -16.88 9.05
CA ASN A 101 15.21 -15.58 8.48
C ASN A 101 14.25 -15.24 7.35
N LEU A 102 14.14 -13.95 7.02
CA LEU A 102 13.39 -13.49 5.86
C LEU A 102 13.95 -14.18 4.59
N PRO A 103 13.14 -14.96 3.86
CA PRO A 103 13.62 -15.65 2.66
C PRO A 103 13.97 -14.65 1.55
N GLU A 104 14.95 -15.00 0.71
CA GLU A 104 15.30 -14.18 -0.46
C GLU A 104 14.10 -14.01 -1.40
N GLN A 105 13.28 -15.04 -1.53
CA GLN A 105 12.08 -15.05 -2.37
C GLN A 105 10.80 -14.91 -1.54
N GLN A 106 10.83 -14.08 -0.49
CA GLN A 106 9.72 -13.89 0.45
C GLN A 106 8.40 -13.53 -0.26
N TYR A 107 8.44 -12.77 -1.33
CA TYR A 107 7.26 -12.37 -2.10
C TYR A 107 6.42 -13.56 -2.60
N PHE A 108 7.01 -14.73 -2.88
CA PHE A 108 6.28 -15.95 -3.25
C PHE A 108 5.49 -16.59 -2.10
N TYR A 109 5.77 -16.22 -0.86
CA TYR A 109 5.00 -16.67 0.31
C TYR A 109 3.79 -15.76 0.60
N SER A 110 3.64 -14.66 -0.13
CA SER A 110 2.50 -13.77 0.03
C SER A 110 1.19 -14.45 -0.41
N SER A 111 0.07 -13.95 0.11
CA SER A 111 -1.25 -14.44 -0.29
C SER A 111 -1.53 -14.24 -1.79
N ALA A 112 -0.89 -13.24 -2.42
CA ALA A 112 -0.95 -13.06 -3.86
C ALA A 112 -0.53 -14.33 -4.63
N PHE A 113 0.51 -14.99 -4.17
CA PHE A 113 0.97 -16.22 -4.79
C PHE A 113 0.28 -17.47 -4.21
N THR A 114 0.18 -17.59 -2.90
CA THR A 114 -0.29 -18.83 -2.26
C THR A 114 -1.81 -19.00 -2.31
N GLU A 115 -2.57 -17.92 -2.45
CA GLU A 115 -4.05 -17.97 -2.47
C GLU A 115 -4.65 -17.65 -3.87
N ALA A 116 -3.87 -17.06 -4.78
CA ALA A 116 -4.35 -16.71 -6.12
C ALA A 116 -3.49 -17.30 -7.24
N LEU A 117 -2.26 -16.84 -7.41
CA LEU A 117 -1.45 -17.12 -8.61
C LEU A 117 -0.91 -18.54 -8.67
N LEU A 118 -0.52 -19.13 -7.55
CA LEU A 118 0.01 -20.48 -7.41
C LEU A 118 -0.85 -21.31 -6.42
N ALA A 119 -2.10 -20.94 -6.24
CA ALA A 119 -3.01 -21.60 -5.32
C ALA A 119 -3.20 -23.08 -5.70
N HIS A 120 -3.17 -23.94 -4.70
CA HIS A 120 -3.50 -25.34 -4.81
C HIS A 120 -4.98 -25.53 -4.42
N CYS A 121 -5.86 -25.59 -5.42
CA CYS A 121 -7.31 -25.68 -5.20
C CYS A 121 -7.70 -27.02 -4.55
N GLU A 122 -7.01 -28.10 -4.92
CA GLU A 122 -7.20 -29.44 -4.35
C GLU A 122 -5.93 -29.82 -3.58
N ARG A 123 -5.94 -29.56 -2.28
CA ARG A 123 -4.84 -29.92 -1.39
C ARG A 123 -4.92 -31.39 -1.02
N SER A 124 -3.77 -32.04 -0.95
CA SER A 124 -3.68 -33.43 -0.49
C SER A 124 -4.03 -33.54 0.99
N ALA A 125 -4.49 -34.72 1.40
CA ALA A 125 -4.77 -34.97 2.79
C ALA A 125 -3.51 -34.87 3.69
N ILE A 126 -3.73 -34.61 4.97
CA ILE A 126 -2.67 -34.66 5.98
C ILE A 126 -2.03 -36.05 5.95
N PRO A 127 -0.67 -36.15 6.04
CA PRO A 127 0.01 -37.44 6.04
C PRO A 127 -0.52 -38.39 7.11
N LYS A 128 -0.58 -39.68 6.79
CA LYS A 128 -0.94 -40.73 7.73
C LYS A 128 0.09 -40.83 8.87
N SER A 129 -0.38 -40.87 10.08
CA SER A 129 0.47 -40.95 11.28
C SER A 129 0.91 -42.36 11.61
N TYR A 130 2.16 -42.55 12.10
CA TYR A 130 2.76 -43.84 12.48
C TYR A 130 3.07 -43.88 13.96
N LYS A 131 3.16 -45.11 14.54
CA LYS A 131 3.47 -45.34 15.95
C LYS A 131 4.86 -44.76 16.34
N LYS A 132 5.82 -44.81 15.44
CA LYS A 132 7.09 -44.05 15.51
C LYS A 132 7.19 -43.24 14.22
N GLY A 133 6.90 -41.95 14.31
CA GLY A 133 6.86 -41.11 13.14
C GLY A 133 8.14 -40.27 12.97
N LEU A 134 8.57 -40.13 11.74
CA LEU A 134 9.52 -39.13 11.31
C LEU A 134 8.82 -38.18 10.30
N MET A 135 8.51 -36.96 10.71
CA MET A 135 7.91 -35.97 9.84
C MET A 135 8.96 -35.01 9.31
N ILE A 136 9.07 -34.92 8.01
CA ILE A 136 9.96 -33.96 7.33
C ILE A 136 9.10 -32.88 6.69
N LYS A 137 9.44 -31.62 6.97
CA LYS A 137 8.79 -30.42 6.44
C LYS A 137 9.76 -29.59 5.63
N ALA A 138 9.31 -29.03 4.52
CA ALA A 138 10.11 -28.13 3.69
C ALA A 138 9.24 -27.06 3.05
N TYR A 139 9.80 -25.88 2.81
CA TYR A 139 9.12 -24.79 2.11
C TYR A 139 9.48 -24.79 0.63
N ALA A 140 8.46 -24.81 -0.23
CA ALA A 140 8.62 -24.70 -1.69
C ALA A 140 7.40 -24.00 -2.32
N PRO A 141 7.33 -22.65 -2.30
CA PRO A 141 6.15 -21.89 -2.70
C PRO A 141 5.92 -21.84 -4.22
N ARG A 142 6.94 -22.19 -5.03
CA ARG A 142 6.87 -22.07 -6.49
C ARG A 142 6.42 -23.34 -7.20
N ILE A 143 6.12 -24.39 -6.46
CA ILE A 143 5.62 -25.65 -7.03
C ILE A 143 4.12 -25.48 -7.30
N ASN A 144 3.73 -25.52 -8.58
CA ASN A 144 2.32 -25.42 -8.96
C ASN A 144 1.57 -26.75 -8.76
N SER A 145 0.26 -26.76 -8.94
CA SER A 145 -0.63 -27.90 -8.63
C SER A 145 -0.37 -29.16 -9.46
N LYS A 146 0.30 -29.06 -10.60
CA LYS A 146 0.70 -30.21 -11.45
C LYS A 146 1.78 -31.07 -10.78
N TYR A 147 2.60 -30.45 -9.95
CA TYR A 147 3.72 -31.10 -9.29
C TYR A 147 3.50 -31.27 -7.79
N CYS A 148 4.31 -32.08 -7.17
CA CYS A 148 4.49 -32.09 -5.71
C CYS A 148 5.99 -32.13 -5.37
N LEU A 149 6.30 -31.73 -4.15
CA LEU A 149 7.60 -32.00 -3.55
C LEU A 149 7.63 -33.48 -3.16
N ALA A 150 8.73 -34.17 -3.41
CA ALA A 150 8.93 -35.56 -2.97
C ALA A 150 10.32 -35.76 -2.37
N ILE A 151 10.45 -36.76 -1.50
CA ILE A 151 11.73 -37.09 -0.82
C ILE A 151 12.33 -38.32 -1.50
N CYS A 152 13.55 -38.17 -2.02
CA CYS A 152 14.33 -39.29 -2.55
C CYS A 152 15.58 -39.49 -1.67
N GLY A 153 15.96 -40.74 -1.39
CA GLY A 153 17.07 -40.97 -0.47
C GLY A 153 17.66 -42.36 -0.57
N ASN A 154 18.59 -42.65 0.35
CA ASN A 154 19.49 -43.81 0.36
C ASN A 154 18.85 -45.13 0.76
N GLN A 155 17.53 -45.19 0.85
CA GLN A 155 16.85 -46.44 1.25
C GLN A 155 15.60 -46.74 0.42
N LYS A 156 15.15 -47.97 0.47
CA LYS A 156 14.00 -48.51 -0.29
C LYS A 156 12.73 -47.68 -0.11
N ALA A 157 12.45 -47.21 1.08
CA ALA A 157 11.27 -46.39 1.39
C ALA A 157 11.33 -45.01 0.66
N LEU A 158 12.53 -44.57 0.30
CA LEU A 158 12.78 -43.27 -0.39
C LEU A 158 13.34 -43.48 -1.80
N GLY A 159 13.08 -44.66 -2.42
CA GLY A 159 13.41 -44.97 -3.79
C GLY A 159 14.87 -45.43 -4.04
N ASN A 160 15.74 -45.54 -3.03
CA ASN A 160 17.18 -45.86 -3.22
C ASN A 160 17.86 -44.96 -4.28
N TRP A 161 17.66 -43.65 -4.18
CA TRP A 161 18.13 -42.65 -5.14
C TRP A 161 17.52 -42.75 -6.56
N ASP A 162 16.48 -43.60 -6.72
CA ASP A 162 15.65 -43.58 -7.92
C ASP A 162 14.57 -42.46 -7.75
N PRO A 163 14.69 -41.32 -8.43
CA PRO A 163 13.83 -40.17 -8.19
C PRO A 163 12.37 -40.42 -8.63
N ASP A 164 12.14 -41.35 -9.55
CA ASP A 164 10.79 -41.74 -9.97
C ASP A 164 10.05 -42.56 -8.89
N LYS A 165 10.78 -43.06 -7.89
CA LYS A 165 10.25 -43.77 -6.71
C LYS A 165 10.33 -42.92 -5.44
N ALA A 166 10.54 -41.64 -5.56
CA ALA A 166 10.56 -40.73 -4.42
C ALA A 166 9.24 -40.73 -3.65
N TRP A 167 9.30 -40.48 -2.34
CA TRP A 167 8.14 -40.42 -1.45
C TRP A 167 7.45 -39.06 -1.58
N PRO A 168 6.20 -38.98 -2.08
CA PRO A 168 5.48 -37.73 -2.25
C PRO A 168 5.17 -37.05 -0.93
N MET A 169 5.29 -35.73 -0.89
CA MET A 169 4.90 -34.89 0.25
C MET A 169 3.51 -34.30 0.05
N SER A 170 2.82 -34.07 1.16
CA SER A 170 1.51 -33.42 1.20
C SER A 170 1.66 -31.88 1.14
N ASP A 171 0.79 -31.25 0.38
CA ASP A 171 0.62 -29.80 0.27
C ASP A 171 -0.56 -29.27 1.13
N ALA A 172 -1.02 -30.06 2.11
CA ALA A 172 -2.12 -29.66 3.00
C ALA A 172 -1.89 -28.30 3.66
N ASN A 173 -0.64 -27.95 3.90
CA ASN A 173 -0.22 -26.67 4.47
C ASN A 173 0.61 -25.80 3.49
N PHE A 174 0.34 -25.93 2.17
CA PHE A 174 1.07 -25.15 1.16
C PHE A 174 1.22 -23.68 1.55
N PRO A 175 2.39 -23.10 1.41
CA PRO A 175 3.62 -23.50 0.71
C PRO A 175 4.60 -24.34 1.55
N GLU A 176 4.24 -24.78 2.75
CA GLU A 176 4.95 -25.81 3.51
C GLU A 176 4.49 -27.19 3.07
N TRP A 177 5.44 -28.02 2.67
CA TRP A 177 5.23 -29.40 2.30
C TRP A 177 5.62 -30.32 3.46
N GLN A 178 4.89 -31.39 3.68
CA GLN A 178 5.15 -32.31 4.77
C GLN A 178 4.96 -33.76 4.36
N ALA A 179 5.82 -34.63 4.90
CA ALA A 179 5.68 -36.07 4.78
C ALA A 179 5.99 -36.75 6.12
N GLU A 180 5.18 -37.72 6.54
CA GLU A 180 5.47 -38.54 7.69
C GLU A 180 5.89 -39.92 7.23
N LEU A 181 7.04 -40.40 7.72
CA LEU A 181 7.63 -41.70 7.45
C LEU A 181 7.54 -42.60 8.69
N ASP A 182 7.41 -43.94 8.48
CA ASP A 182 7.47 -44.93 9.56
C ASP A 182 8.91 -45.12 9.98
N ALA A 183 9.34 -44.44 11.04
CA ALA A 183 10.72 -44.52 11.54
C ALA A 183 11.15 -45.91 11.98
N SER A 184 10.22 -46.83 12.27
CA SER A 184 10.55 -48.23 12.62
C SER A 184 11.06 -49.02 11.41
N LYS A 185 10.85 -48.53 10.21
CA LYS A 185 11.26 -49.12 8.93
C LYS A 185 12.43 -48.41 8.26
N LEU A 186 12.96 -47.40 8.91
CA LEU A 186 14.09 -46.65 8.40
C LEU A 186 15.40 -47.11 9.02
N GLU A 187 16.45 -47.09 8.18
CA GLU A 187 17.85 -47.31 8.60
C GLU A 187 18.52 -45.95 8.71
N PHE A 188 19.35 -45.78 9.74
CA PHE A 188 20.08 -44.51 9.93
C PHE A 188 21.61 -44.76 9.83
N PRO A 189 22.38 -43.77 9.34
CA PRO A 189 21.98 -42.43 8.97
C PRO A 189 21.10 -42.36 7.72
N LEU A 190 20.15 -41.46 7.73
CA LEU A 190 19.28 -41.17 6.59
C LEU A 190 19.90 -40.05 5.75
N GLU A 191 20.11 -40.32 4.49
CA GLU A 191 20.58 -39.35 3.51
C GLU A 191 19.47 -39.14 2.46
N TYR A 192 19.05 -37.92 2.21
CA TYR A 192 17.95 -37.62 1.31
C TYR A 192 18.08 -36.28 0.63
N LYS A 193 17.28 -36.07 -0.39
CA LYS A 193 17.18 -34.83 -1.17
C LYS A 193 15.76 -34.69 -1.70
N PHE A 194 15.33 -33.44 -1.93
CA PHE A 194 14.01 -33.20 -2.52
C PHE A 194 14.04 -33.22 -4.03
N VAL A 195 12.94 -33.66 -4.62
CA VAL A 195 12.72 -33.70 -6.06
C VAL A 195 11.37 -33.05 -6.41
N LEU A 196 11.34 -32.38 -7.56
CA LEU A 196 10.11 -31.91 -8.18
C LEU A 196 9.48 -33.10 -8.91
N TYR A 197 8.32 -33.56 -8.45
CA TYR A 197 7.69 -34.76 -8.94
C TYR A 197 6.38 -34.44 -9.67
N ASN A 198 6.29 -34.87 -10.91
CA ASN A 198 5.10 -34.75 -11.76
C ASN A 198 4.07 -35.82 -11.36
N LYS A 199 2.92 -35.36 -10.83
CA LYS A 199 1.86 -36.26 -10.32
C LYS A 199 1.16 -37.06 -11.43
N GLU A 200 1.02 -36.47 -12.61
CA GLU A 200 0.35 -37.07 -13.76
C GLU A 200 1.24 -38.11 -14.45
N GLU A 201 2.48 -37.73 -14.73
CA GLU A 201 3.45 -38.60 -15.42
C GLU A 201 4.13 -39.59 -14.49
N LYS A 202 3.96 -39.43 -13.18
CA LYS A 202 4.56 -40.26 -12.10
C LYS A 202 6.07 -40.40 -12.21
N ARG A 203 6.74 -39.30 -12.52
CA ARG A 203 8.20 -39.23 -12.64
C ARG A 203 8.73 -37.92 -12.05
N ALA A 204 10.00 -37.95 -11.67
CA ALA A 204 10.71 -36.75 -11.26
C ALA A 204 11.15 -35.91 -12.44
N GLU A 205 11.02 -34.60 -12.32
CA GLU A 205 11.41 -33.64 -13.36
C GLU A 205 12.74 -32.94 -13.02
N ALA A 206 12.98 -32.69 -11.73
CA ALA A 206 14.19 -32.00 -11.29
C ALA A 206 14.58 -32.36 -9.86
N TRP A 207 15.88 -32.31 -9.59
CA TRP A 207 16.43 -32.32 -8.25
C TRP A 207 16.52 -30.91 -7.70
N GLU A 208 16.38 -30.76 -6.37
CA GLU A 208 16.66 -29.48 -5.73
C GLU A 208 18.13 -29.07 -5.86
N ASN A 209 18.38 -27.77 -5.82
CA ASN A 209 19.74 -27.21 -5.93
C ASN A 209 20.58 -27.39 -4.66
N ASN A 210 19.96 -27.65 -3.51
CA ASN A 210 20.64 -27.85 -2.24
C ASN A 210 21.47 -29.15 -2.24
N PRO A 211 22.52 -29.26 -1.40
CA PRO A 211 23.22 -30.52 -1.19
C PRO A 211 22.29 -31.56 -0.54
N ASN A 212 22.75 -32.84 -0.55
CA ASN A 212 22.06 -33.91 0.15
C ASN A 212 21.92 -33.56 1.64
N ARG A 213 20.77 -33.89 2.20
CA ARG A 213 20.46 -33.70 3.62
C ARG A 213 20.82 -34.97 4.38
N TYR A 214 21.27 -34.77 5.60
CA TYR A 214 21.73 -35.85 6.43
C TYR A 214 21.05 -35.83 7.80
N LEU A 215 20.48 -36.96 8.23
CA LEU A 215 19.90 -37.13 9.54
C LEU A 215 20.59 -38.33 10.22
N ALA A 216 21.38 -38.05 11.27
CA ALA A 216 21.93 -39.09 12.13
C ALA A 216 20.82 -39.88 12.81
N ALA A 217 21.15 -41.02 13.40
CA ALA A 217 20.17 -41.88 14.07
C ALA A 217 19.47 -41.15 15.25
N PRO A 218 18.23 -40.65 15.10
CA PRO A 218 17.51 -40.06 16.20
C PRO A 218 16.87 -41.11 17.07
N GLU A 219 16.85 -40.89 18.37
CA GLU A 219 16.01 -41.67 19.25
C GLU A 219 14.55 -41.24 19.11
N ILE A 220 13.64 -42.10 18.63
CA ILE A 220 12.21 -41.86 18.52
C ILE A 220 11.47 -42.87 19.39
N LYS A 221 10.72 -42.36 20.40
CA LYS A 221 9.98 -43.16 21.34
C LYS A 221 8.69 -43.73 20.70
N ALA A 222 8.12 -44.73 21.31
CA ALA A 222 6.79 -45.22 20.90
C ALA A 222 5.73 -44.15 21.17
N ASN A 223 4.83 -43.92 20.21
CA ASN A 223 3.81 -42.88 20.21
C ASN A 223 4.42 -41.46 20.18
N GLU A 224 5.59 -41.31 19.59
CA GLU A 224 6.24 -40.03 19.31
C GLU A 224 6.38 -39.80 17.81
N THR A 225 6.21 -38.56 17.35
CA THR A 225 6.64 -38.13 16.04
C THR A 225 7.76 -37.08 16.22
N LEU A 226 8.92 -37.38 15.65
CA LEU A 226 9.97 -36.43 15.49
C LEU A 226 9.72 -35.57 14.23
N VAL A 227 9.62 -34.26 14.40
CA VAL A 227 9.44 -33.31 13.29
C VAL A 227 10.76 -32.64 12.99
N ILE A 228 11.24 -32.77 11.77
CA ILE A 228 12.38 -32.05 11.22
C ILE A 228 11.85 -30.96 10.31
N ALA A 229 12.01 -29.73 10.74
CA ALA A 229 11.66 -28.56 9.94
C ALA A 229 12.82 -28.16 9.05
N ASP A 230 12.96 -28.85 7.92
CA ASP A 230 13.88 -28.45 6.88
C ASP A 230 13.55 -27.04 6.38
N ARG A 231 14.58 -26.31 5.93
CA ARG A 231 14.40 -24.90 5.53
C ARG A 231 13.64 -24.83 4.20
N TYR A 232 14.37 -24.70 3.12
CA TYR A 232 13.81 -24.42 1.80
C TYR A 232 14.31 -25.44 0.78
N ALA A 233 13.42 -25.87 -0.13
CA ALA A 233 13.79 -26.62 -1.32
C ALA A 233 13.83 -25.67 -2.52
N TYR A 234 14.99 -25.51 -3.14
CA TYR A 234 15.20 -24.62 -4.28
C TYR A 234 15.39 -25.43 -5.56
N PHE A 235 14.66 -25.03 -6.59
CA PHE A 235 14.73 -25.63 -7.92
C PHE A 235 15.10 -24.56 -8.94
N ASN A 236 15.78 -24.97 -10.01
CA ASN A 236 16.08 -24.11 -11.15
C ASN A 236 14.83 -23.94 -12.03
N ILE A 237 13.91 -23.13 -11.56
CA ILE A 237 12.67 -22.78 -12.24
C ILE A 237 12.79 -21.37 -12.81
N PRO A 238 12.36 -21.12 -14.08
CA PRO A 238 12.39 -19.79 -14.67
C PRO A 238 11.76 -18.72 -13.79
N SER A 239 12.28 -17.50 -13.83
CA SER A 239 11.72 -16.38 -13.06
C SER A 239 10.26 -16.14 -13.42
N TRP A 240 9.39 -16.10 -12.43
CA TRP A 240 7.98 -15.79 -12.62
C TRP A 240 7.81 -14.31 -12.93
N LYS A 241 7.01 -13.99 -13.95
CA LYS A 241 6.64 -12.61 -14.30
C LYS A 241 5.15 -12.57 -14.62
N GLY A 242 4.47 -11.48 -14.26
CA GLY A 242 3.06 -11.27 -14.54
C GLY A 242 2.78 -9.90 -15.14
N ALA A 243 1.66 -9.82 -15.88
CA ALA A 243 1.07 -8.58 -16.37
C ALA A 243 -0.18 -8.25 -15.57
N GLY A 244 -0.54 -6.96 -15.52
CA GLY A 244 -1.76 -6.51 -14.86
C GLY A 244 -2.27 -5.18 -15.39
N VAL A 245 -3.45 -4.79 -14.90
CA VAL A 245 -4.10 -3.54 -15.22
C VAL A 245 -4.31 -2.71 -13.97
N ALA A 246 -4.05 -1.41 -14.07
CA ALA A 246 -4.41 -0.42 -13.06
C ALA A 246 -5.67 0.33 -13.51
N VAL A 247 -6.69 0.32 -12.65
CA VAL A 247 -7.97 0.98 -12.93
C VAL A 247 -8.66 1.36 -11.63
N PRO A 248 -9.09 2.63 -11.46
CA PRO A 248 -9.90 3.03 -10.31
C PRO A 248 -11.27 2.33 -10.35
N VAL A 249 -11.75 1.82 -9.22
CA VAL A 249 -13.08 1.21 -9.16
C VAL A 249 -14.16 2.19 -9.59
N PHE A 250 -14.08 3.44 -9.15
CA PHE A 250 -15.05 4.47 -9.53
C PHE A 250 -15.15 4.69 -11.04
N SER A 251 -14.08 4.45 -11.79
CA SER A 251 -14.05 4.67 -13.24
C SER A 251 -14.70 3.56 -14.06
N LEU A 252 -14.95 2.39 -13.46
CA LEU A 252 -15.54 1.25 -14.13
C LEU A 252 -16.97 1.57 -14.63
N LYS A 253 -17.30 1.05 -15.79
CA LYS A 253 -18.58 1.27 -16.43
C LYS A 253 -19.11 -0.05 -17.00
N SER A 254 -20.27 -0.49 -16.52
CA SER A 254 -21.02 -1.59 -17.09
C SER A 254 -22.44 -1.16 -17.44
N GLU A 255 -23.19 -1.99 -18.15
CA GLU A 255 -24.61 -1.73 -18.40
C GLU A 255 -25.44 -1.68 -17.10
N LYS A 256 -24.90 -2.19 -15.98
CA LYS A 256 -25.55 -2.24 -14.65
C LYS A 256 -25.11 -1.14 -13.69
N SER A 257 -24.06 -0.38 -14.00
CA SER A 257 -23.55 0.69 -13.15
C SER A 257 -24.57 1.83 -12.97
N PHE A 258 -24.47 2.54 -11.85
CA PHE A 258 -25.26 3.76 -11.56
C PHE A 258 -24.43 5.04 -11.77
N GLY A 259 -23.77 5.17 -12.90
CA GLY A 259 -22.94 6.33 -13.21
C GLY A 259 -21.56 6.34 -12.56
N VAL A 260 -21.24 5.33 -11.78
CA VAL A 260 -19.95 5.08 -11.11
C VAL A 260 -19.72 3.58 -11.03
N GLY A 261 -18.47 3.16 -11.06
CA GLY A 261 -18.11 1.75 -10.87
C GLY A 261 -18.35 1.29 -9.43
N ASP A 262 -18.70 0.02 -9.27
CA ASP A 262 -18.98 -0.62 -7.99
C ASP A 262 -18.25 -1.97 -7.84
N PHE A 263 -18.44 -2.66 -6.70
CA PHE A 263 -17.77 -3.95 -6.47
C PHE A 263 -18.30 -5.09 -7.34
N GLY A 264 -19.51 -4.96 -7.89
CA GLY A 264 -20.00 -5.87 -8.93
C GLY A 264 -19.26 -5.68 -10.26
N ASP A 265 -18.94 -4.43 -10.60
CA ASP A 265 -18.13 -4.09 -11.76
C ASP A 265 -16.68 -4.56 -11.62
N LEU A 266 -16.15 -4.56 -10.40
CA LEU A 266 -14.81 -5.09 -10.12
C LEU A 266 -14.71 -6.59 -10.51
N LYS A 267 -15.72 -7.39 -10.26
CA LYS A 267 -15.75 -8.80 -10.71
C LYS A 267 -15.71 -8.92 -12.23
N ARG A 268 -16.45 -8.06 -12.96
CA ARG A 268 -16.42 -8.04 -14.43
C ARG A 268 -15.05 -7.61 -14.97
N MET A 269 -14.35 -6.73 -14.23
CA MET A 269 -12.99 -6.34 -14.57
C MET A 269 -12.01 -7.51 -14.37
N VAL A 270 -12.22 -8.35 -13.36
CA VAL A 270 -11.49 -9.60 -13.18
C VAL A 270 -11.69 -10.54 -14.39
N ASP A 271 -12.92 -10.68 -14.91
CA ASP A 271 -13.19 -11.47 -16.09
C ASP A 271 -12.38 -11.01 -17.30
N TRP A 272 -12.30 -9.71 -17.51
CA TRP A 272 -11.49 -9.17 -18.59
C TRP A 272 -9.99 -9.44 -18.38
N ALA A 273 -9.48 -9.27 -17.17
CA ALA A 273 -8.09 -9.60 -16.85
C ALA A 273 -7.77 -11.08 -17.14
N VAL A 274 -8.66 -12.00 -16.74
CA VAL A 274 -8.54 -13.44 -17.07
C VAL A 274 -8.52 -13.66 -18.57
N SER A 275 -9.47 -13.04 -19.31
CA SER A 275 -9.60 -13.21 -20.75
C SER A 275 -8.38 -12.71 -21.54
N THR A 276 -7.58 -11.84 -20.95
CA THR A 276 -6.37 -11.24 -21.54
C THR A 276 -5.07 -11.73 -20.90
N ASN A 277 -5.11 -12.83 -20.14
CA ASN A 277 -3.97 -13.43 -19.44
C ASN A 277 -3.31 -12.53 -18.39
N GLN A 278 -3.98 -11.50 -17.92
CA GLN A 278 -3.48 -10.63 -16.86
C GLN A 278 -3.68 -11.27 -15.48
N LYS A 279 -2.77 -11.02 -14.58
CA LYS A 279 -2.70 -11.66 -13.25
C LYS A 279 -3.03 -10.72 -12.11
N VAL A 280 -3.08 -9.42 -12.35
CA VAL A 280 -3.28 -8.39 -11.30
C VAL A 280 -4.28 -7.35 -11.79
N VAL A 281 -5.23 -7.02 -10.93
CA VAL A 281 -6.07 -5.82 -11.05
C VAL A 281 -5.70 -4.91 -9.89
N GLN A 282 -5.06 -3.79 -10.20
CA GLN A 282 -4.68 -2.76 -9.23
C GLN A 282 -5.73 -1.66 -9.20
N ILE A 283 -6.18 -1.30 -8.02
CA ILE A 283 -7.19 -0.24 -7.81
C ILE A 283 -6.62 0.93 -7.03
N LEU A 284 -7.33 2.04 -7.02
CA LEU A 284 -7.08 3.17 -6.12
C LEU A 284 -7.79 2.98 -4.78
N PRO A 285 -7.52 3.83 -3.76
CA PRO A 285 -8.17 3.71 -2.46
C PRO A 285 -9.69 3.73 -2.56
N ILE A 286 -10.34 2.91 -1.74
CA ILE A 286 -11.80 2.70 -1.75
C ILE A 286 -12.46 3.09 -0.43
N ASN A 287 -11.70 3.63 0.50
CA ASN A 287 -12.23 4.10 1.78
C ASN A 287 -13.17 5.29 1.61
N ASP A 288 -14.04 5.50 2.59
CA ASP A 288 -15.00 6.59 2.60
C ASP A 288 -14.32 7.96 2.73
N THR A 289 -14.66 8.86 1.82
CA THR A 289 -14.13 10.24 1.74
C THR A 289 -15.21 11.28 1.95
N THR A 290 -16.41 10.86 2.36
CA THR A 290 -17.58 11.73 2.44
C THR A 290 -17.48 12.73 3.60
N MET A 291 -17.28 14.00 3.28
CA MET A 291 -17.18 15.10 4.23
C MET A 291 -18.29 16.13 4.04
N THR A 292 -18.50 16.58 2.81
CA THR A 292 -19.39 17.70 2.47
C THR A 292 -20.55 17.29 1.57
N HIS A 293 -20.58 16.06 1.09
CA HIS A 293 -21.49 15.54 0.06
C HIS A 293 -21.39 16.29 -1.28
N THR A 294 -20.27 16.96 -1.53
CA THR A 294 -19.97 17.66 -2.78
C THR A 294 -18.90 16.96 -3.57
N TRP A 295 -18.67 17.40 -4.81
CA TRP A 295 -17.65 16.85 -5.67
C TRP A 295 -16.21 16.93 -5.08
N THR A 296 -15.99 17.79 -4.08
CA THR A 296 -14.70 17.88 -3.38
C THR A 296 -14.37 16.60 -2.61
N ASP A 297 -15.38 15.80 -2.28
CA ASP A 297 -15.22 14.49 -1.63
C ASP A 297 -14.79 13.39 -2.63
N SER A 298 -14.66 13.70 -3.91
CA SER A 298 -14.25 12.72 -4.93
C SER A 298 -12.80 12.30 -4.85
N TYR A 299 -11.98 12.96 -4.05
CA TYR A 299 -10.56 12.67 -3.88
C TYR A 299 -10.34 11.39 -3.04
N PRO A 300 -9.89 10.27 -3.64
CA PRO A 300 -9.89 8.97 -2.97
C PRO A 300 -8.87 8.85 -1.84
N TYR A 301 -7.86 9.73 -1.79
CA TYR A 301 -6.81 9.70 -0.77
C TYR A 301 -7.17 10.49 0.50
N ASN A 302 -8.26 11.26 0.49
CA ASN A 302 -8.69 12.06 1.64
C ASN A 302 -9.82 11.37 2.41
N SER A 303 -9.53 10.17 2.93
CA SER A 303 -10.51 9.36 3.63
C SER A 303 -10.86 9.90 5.02
N ILE A 304 -12.12 9.70 5.42
CA ILE A 304 -12.60 9.96 6.77
C ILE A 304 -12.47 8.74 7.68
N SER A 305 -12.15 7.57 7.13
CA SER A 305 -11.89 6.35 7.88
C SER A 305 -10.91 5.46 7.13
N ILE A 306 -10.01 4.81 7.88
CA ILE A 306 -9.10 3.79 7.33
C ILE A 306 -9.76 2.42 7.19
N TYR A 307 -10.98 2.25 7.70
CA TYR A 307 -11.70 0.96 7.71
C TYR A 307 -12.94 0.96 6.82
N ALA A 308 -13.75 2.01 6.90
CA ALA A 308 -15.03 2.10 6.19
C ALA A 308 -14.82 2.33 4.69
N PHE A 309 -15.64 1.67 3.88
CA PHE A 309 -15.65 1.84 2.43
C PHE A 309 -16.62 2.92 2.00
N HIS A 310 -16.29 3.60 0.90
CA HIS A 310 -17.15 4.64 0.36
C HIS A 310 -18.50 4.03 -0.13
N PRO A 311 -19.64 4.56 0.33
CA PRO A 311 -20.96 4.04 -0.04
C PRO A 311 -21.21 3.97 -1.55
N MET A 312 -20.57 4.83 -2.35
CA MET A 312 -20.74 4.82 -3.81
C MET A 312 -20.32 3.51 -4.48
N TYR A 313 -19.48 2.69 -3.83
CA TYR A 313 -19.02 1.40 -4.38
C TYR A 313 -20.01 0.26 -4.20
N ALA A 314 -21.14 0.48 -3.52
CA ALA A 314 -22.17 -0.53 -3.37
C ALA A 314 -22.83 -0.84 -4.72
N ASP A 315 -22.87 -2.12 -5.10
CA ASP A 315 -23.77 -2.63 -6.12
C ASP A 315 -25.18 -2.70 -5.53
N LEU A 316 -26.04 -1.76 -5.94
CA LEU A 316 -27.35 -1.60 -5.36
C LEU A 316 -28.26 -2.83 -5.58
N LYS A 317 -28.10 -3.53 -6.70
CA LYS A 317 -28.90 -4.72 -7.01
C LYS A 317 -28.57 -5.91 -6.12
N GLN A 318 -27.32 -6.02 -5.68
CA GLN A 318 -26.90 -7.04 -4.72
C GLN A 318 -27.45 -6.78 -3.30
N MET A 319 -27.81 -5.55 -2.97
CA MET A 319 -28.45 -5.24 -1.70
C MET A 319 -29.94 -5.67 -1.64
N GLY A 320 -30.54 -5.97 -2.79
CA GLY A 320 -31.91 -6.40 -2.93
C GLY A 320 -32.70 -5.52 -3.91
N ASN A 321 -33.80 -6.05 -4.40
CA ASN A 321 -34.69 -5.34 -5.30
C ASN A 321 -35.80 -4.62 -4.52
N LEU A 322 -36.13 -3.40 -4.91
CA LEU A 322 -37.24 -2.65 -4.35
C LEU A 322 -38.55 -3.33 -4.74
N LYS A 323 -39.42 -3.52 -3.79
CA LYS A 323 -40.77 -4.17 -3.98
C LYS A 323 -41.76 -3.26 -4.69
N ASP A 324 -41.69 -1.94 -4.44
CA ASP A 324 -42.53 -0.98 -5.12
C ASP A 324 -42.08 -0.79 -6.56
N LYS A 325 -42.95 -1.13 -7.49
CA LYS A 325 -42.63 -1.15 -8.93
C LYS A 325 -42.41 0.25 -9.51
N GLU A 326 -43.12 1.27 -9.01
CA GLU A 326 -42.99 2.65 -9.49
C GLU A 326 -41.61 3.22 -9.04
N THR A 327 -41.28 3.04 -7.78
CA THR A 327 -39.96 3.40 -7.23
C THR A 327 -38.84 2.68 -7.96
N ALA A 328 -38.96 1.37 -8.16
CA ALA A 328 -37.98 0.59 -8.91
C ALA A 328 -37.79 1.08 -10.35
N ALA A 329 -38.89 1.42 -11.06
CA ALA A 329 -38.86 2.00 -12.39
C ALA A 329 -38.15 3.36 -12.43
N THR A 330 -38.35 4.18 -11.40
CA THR A 330 -37.72 5.49 -11.25
C THR A 330 -36.19 5.32 -11.10
N PHE A 331 -35.72 4.40 -10.25
CA PHE A 331 -34.29 4.14 -10.12
C PHE A 331 -33.68 3.55 -11.41
N ASN A 332 -34.40 2.70 -12.12
CA ASN A 332 -33.93 2.17 -13.41
C ASN A 332 -33.78 3.29 -14.46
N ARG A 333 -34.61 4.30 -14.44
CA ARG A 333 -34.49 5.48 -15.31
C ARG A 333 -33.28 6.32 -14.91
N LYS A 334 -33.14 6.66 -13.61
CA LYS A 334 -31.98 7.40 -13.07
C LYS A 334 -30.66 6.67 -13.36
N GLN A 335 -30.64 5.32 -13.25
CA GLN A 335 -29.50 4.51 -13.63
C GLN A 335 -29.06 4.77 -15.06
N LYS A 336 -30.00 4.69 -16.01
CA LYS A 336 -29.70 4.89 -17.44
C LYS A 336 -29.21 6.31 -17.71
N GLU A 337 -29.81 7.32 -17.09
CA GLU A 337 -29.42 8.72 -17.20
C GLU A 337 -27.98 8.95 -16.70
N LEU A 338 -27.65 8.50 -15.49
CA LEU A 338 -26.32 8.63 -14.92
C LEU A 338 -25.29 7.80 -15.69
N ASN A 339 -25.67 6.61 -16.14
CA ASN A 339 -24.77 5.71 -16.84
C ASN A 339 -24.43 6.19 -18.26
N ALA A 340 -25.27 7.04 -18.85
CA ALA A 340 -25.01 7.66 -20.15
C ALA A 340 -23.94 8.76 -20.11
N LEU A 341 -23.62 9.30 -18.94
CA LEU A 341 -22.62 10.36 -18.78
C LEU A 341 -21.23 9.85 -19.14
N SER A 342 -20.42 10.70 -19.77
CA SER A 342 -19.03 10.43 -20.13
C SER A 342 -18.09 10.52 -18.92
N ALA A 343 -18.43 11.34 -17.94
CA ALA A 343 -17.71 11.53 -16.68
C ALA A 343 -18.64 11.29 -15.50
N ILE A 344 -18.07 11.09 -14.32
CA ILE A 344 -18.84 10.90 -13.10
C ILE A 344 -19.43 12.24 -12.65
N ASP A 345 -20.73 12.29 -12.45
CA ASP A 345 -21.41 13.32 -11.65
C ASP A 345 -21.47 12.82 -10.20
N TYR A 346 -20.44 13.15 -9.43
CA TYR A 346 -20.26 12.65 -8.07
C TYR A 346 -21.48 12.95 -7.16
N GLU A 347 -21.99 14.17 -7.22
CA GLU A 347 -23.11 14.60 -6.39
C GLU A 347 -24.41 13.89 -6.77
N ALA A 348 -24.71 13.81 -8.06
CA ALA A 348 -25.91 13.13 -8.55
C ALA A 348 -25.87 11.62 -8.26
N VAL A 349 -24.74 10.98 -8.46
CA VAL A 349 -24.54 9.55 -8.16
C VAL A 349 -24.76 9.27 -6.68
N ASN A 350 -24.10 10.02 -5.81
CA ASN A 350 -24.22 9.80 -4.37
C ASN A 350 -25.64 10.09 -3.88
N ARG A 351 -26.29 11.16 -4.35
CA ARG A 351 -27.69 11.47 -4.01
C ARG A 351 -28.62 10.31 -4.38
N VAL A 352 -28.52 9.78 -5.61
CA VAL A 352 -29.39 8.67 -6.07
C VAL A 352 -29.09 7.38 -5.28
N LYS A 353 -27.84 7.06 -5.02
CA LYS A 353 -27.50 5.88 -4.21
C LYS A 353 -28.01 6.01 -2.78
N TRP A 354 -27.91 7.18 -2.16
CA TRP A 354 -28.45 7.41 -0.82
C TRP A 354 -29.97 7.32 -0.78
N GLU A 355 -30.68 7.82 -1.79
CA GLU A 355 -32.11 7.59 -1.94
C GLU A 355 -32.46 6.10 -1.99
N TYR A 356 -31.68 5.31 -2.73
CA TYR A 356 -31.85 3.86 -2.79
C TYR A 356 -31.54 3.19 -1.44
N PHE A 357 -30.46 3.57 -0.77
CA PHE A 357 -30.13 3.03 0.55
C PHE A 357 -31.25 3.25 1.56
N HIS A 358 -31.86 4.41 1.59
CA HIS A 358 -32.99 4.67 2.46
C HIS A 358 -34.20 3.77 2.14
N GLN A 359 -34.49 3.57 0.86
CA GLN A 359 -35.64 2.72 0.45
C GLN A 359 -35.35 1.25 0.79
N ILE A 360 -34.19 0.73 0.45
CA ILE A 360 -33.86 -0.68 0.71
C ILE A 360 -33.65 -0.98 2.19
N PHE A 361 -33.09 -0.03 2.94
CA PHE A 361 -32.95 -0.14 4.39
C PHE A 361 -34.32 -0.17 5.09
N LYS A 362 -35.26 0.66 4.68
CA LYS A 362 -36.63 0.60 5.17
C LYS A 362 -37.29 -0.75 4.89
N GLN A 363 -36.99 -1.38 3.75
CA GLN A 363 -37.55 -2.65 3.32
C GLN A 363 -36.91 -3.87 3.99
N GLU A 364 -35.59 -3.92 4.08
CA GLU A 364 -34.80 -5.10 4.44
C GLU A 364 -33.92 -4.90 5.71
N GLY A 365 -33.76 -3.65 6.18
CA GLY A 365 -32.78 -3.30 7.22
C GLY A 365 -32.99 -4.08 8.52
N GLU A 366 -34.22 -4.13 9.04
CA GLU A 366 -34.53 -4.86 10.28
C GLU A 366 -34.15 -6.36 10.18
N LYS A 367 -34.54 -6.99 9.07
CA LYS A 367 -34.24 -8.39 8.81
C LYS A 367 -32.73 -8.65 8.73
N VAL A 368 -31.99 -7.80 8.04
CA VAL A 368 -30.54 -7.94 7.86
C VAL A 368 -29.81 -7.72 9.18
N LEU A 369 -30.15 -6.67 9.93
CA LEU A 369 -29.53 -6.38 11.23
C LEU A 369 -29.83 -7.47 12.28
N ALA A 370 -30.94 -8.18 12.16
CA ALA A 370 -31.27 -9.34 13.02
C ALA A 370 -30.58 -10.62 12.61
N SER A 371 -29.94 -10.68 11.44
CA SER A 371 -29.31 -11.90 10.93
C SER A 371 -28.06 -12.31 11.73
N LYS A 372 -27.78 -13.62 11.76
CA LYS A 372 -26.54 -14.14 12.39
C LYS A 372 -25.29 -13.60 11.70
N ALA A 373 -25.31 -13.51 10.38
CA ALA A 373 -24.18 -13.00 9.59
C ALA A 373 -23.85 -11.56 9.94
N PHE A 374 -24.85 -10.67 10.01
CA PHE A 374 -24.62 -9.29 10.42
C PHE A 374 -24.11 -9.20 11.86
N ARG A 375 -24.69 -9.96 12.79
CA ARG A 375 -24.23 -9.96 14.19
C ARG A 375 -22.77 -10.39 14.31
N SER A 376 -22.37 -11.41 13.59
CA SER A 376 -20.94 -11.82 13.56
C SER A 376 -20.04 -10.74 12.98
N PHE A 377 -20.46 -10.09 11.90
CA PHE A 377 -19.73 -8.96 11.32
C PHE A 377 -19.64 -7.78 12.28
N PHE A 378 -20.75 -7.41 12.92
CA PHE A 378 -20.81 -6.31 13.86
C PHE A 378 -19.87 -6.54 15.06
N GLU A 379 -19.95 -7.71 15.70
CA GLU A 379 -19.09 -8.03 16.84
C GLU A 379 -17.59 -8.04 16.48
N ALA A 380 -17.26 -8.49 15.29
CA ALA A 380 -15.87 -8.47 14.81
C ALA A 380 -15.35 -7.06 14.44
N ASN A 381 -16.24 -6.11 14.20
CA ASN A 381 -15.89 -4.80 13.65
C ASN A 381 -16.39 -3.60 14.48
N LYS A 382 -17.08 -3.82 15.59
CA LYS A 382 -17.72 -2.76 16.37
C LYS A 382 -16.78 -1.64 16.81
N ASP A 383 -15.52 -1.96 17.06
CA ASP A 383 -14.51 -1.03 17.53
C ASP A 383 -14.29 0.16 16.58
N TRP A 384 -14.46 -0.06 15.27
CA TRP A 384 -14.37 0.99 14.26
C TRP A 384 -15.73 1.35 13.66
N LEU A 385 -16.64 0.38 13.55
CA LEU A 385 -17.92 0.55 12.86
C LEU A 385 -18.89 1.48 13.61
N GLN A 386 -18.94 1.37 14.95
CA GLN A 386 -19.76 2.27 15.77
C GLN A 386 -19.25 3.72 15.72
N PRO A 387 -17.94 4.00 15.97
CA PRO A 387 -17.44 5.37 15.81
C PRO A 387 -17.63 5.93 14.41
N TYR A 388 -17.43 5.14 13.37
CA TYR A 388 -17.65 5.58 11.99
C TYR A 388 -19.12 5.97 11.72
N ALA A 389 -20.06 5.12 12.13
CA ALA A 389 -21.48 5.39 11.92
C ALA A 389 -21.95 6.60 12.73
N ALA A 390 -21.51 6.73 13.98
CA ALA A 390 -21.77 7.89 14.81
C ALA A 390 -21.17 9.17 14.22
N PHE A 391 -19.91 9.15 13.81
CA PHE A 391 -19.24 10.28 13.14
C PHE A 391 -20.02 10.73 11.90
N SER A 392 -20.40 9.78 11.05
CA SER A 392 -21.13 10.06 9.82
C SER A 392 -22.51 10.67 10.10
N TYR A 393 -23.22 10.14 11.08
CA TYR A 393 -24.49 10.72 11.54
C TYR A 393 -24.31 12.14 12.10
N LEU A 394 -23.35 12.35 12.99
CA LEU A 394 -23.10 13.66 13.62
C LEU A 394 -22.60 14.70 12.61
N ARG A 395 -21.76 14.31 11.64
CA ARG A 395 -21.37 15.16 10.52
C ARG A 395 -22.59 15.69 9.76
N ASP A 396 -23.53 14.80 9.44
CA ASP A 396 -24.72 15.14 8.69
C ASP A 396 -25.69 15.97 9.54
N LEU A 397 -25.84 15.65 10.83
CA LEU A 397 -26.68 16.39 11.79
C LEU A 397 -26.16 17.82 11.98
N TYR A 398 -24.85 18.01 12.11
CA TYR A 398 -24.25 19.34 12.35
C TYR A 398 -23.77 20.02 11.07
N HIS A 399 -23.94 19.40 9.92
CA HIS A 399 -23.54 19.92 8.61
C HIS A 399 -22.05 20.31 8.49
N THR A 400 -21.20 19.67 9.25
CA THR A 400 -19.72 19.87 9.22
C THR A 400 -18.99 18.60 9.62
N PRO A 401 -17.93 18.21 8.87
CA PRO A 401 -17.05 17.11 9.28
C PRO A 401 -16.07 17.52 10.38
N ASN A 402 -15.96 18.83 10.66
CA ASN A 402 -15.08 19.33 11.71
C ASN A 402 -15.68 19.07 13.10
N PHE A 403 -15.39 17.92 13.65
CA PHE A 403 -15.91 17.48 14.93
C PHE A 403 -15.59 18.46 16.09
N ARG A 404 -14.57 19.29 15.97
CA ARG A 404 -14.24 20.32 16.97
C ARG A 404 -15.27 21.44 17.04
N GLU A 405 -16.08 21.61 16.00
CA GLU A 405 -17.18 22.58 15.92
C GLU A 405 -18.53 22.00 16.37
N TRP A 406 -18.59 20.69 16.65
CA TRP A 406 -19.84 20.07 17.08
C TRP A 406 -20.24 20.54 18.48
N PRO A 407 -21.52 20.90 18.69
CA PRO A 407 -21.99 21.32 20.00
C PRO A 407 -21.93 20.23 21.08
N GLN A 408 -22.03 18.96 20.65
CA GLN A 408 -21.87 17.75 21.47
C GLN A 408 -20.96 16.77 20.75
N TYR A 409 -20.29 15.90 21.48
CA TYR A 409 -19.39 14.88 20.96
C TYR A 409 -18.15 15.44 20.24
N SER A 410 -17.77 16.70 20.47
CA SER A 410 -16.52 17.28 19.94
C SER A 410 -15.28 16.55 20.44
N GLU A 411 -15.35 16.01 21.64
CA GLU A 411 -14.38 15.08 22.19
C GLU A 411 -14.97 13.66 22.20
N TYR A 412 -14.20 12.70 21.74
CA TYR A 412 -14.64 11.32 21.65
C TYR A 412 -14.71 10.66 23.03
N ASN A 413 -15.85 10.04 23.32
CA ASN A 413 -16.03 9.18 24.48
C ASN A 413 -16.68 7.87 24.05
N ALA A 414 -15.97 6.76 24.18
CA ALA A 414 -16.41 5.46 23.69
C ALA A 414 -17.74 5.02 24.31
N GLN A 415 -17.96 5.29 25.60
CA GLN A 415 -19.21 4.90 26.26
C GLN A 415 -20.41 5.72 25.75
N GLU A 416 -20.23 7.02 25.57
CA GLU A 416 -21.29 7.91 25.04
C GLU A 416 -21.66 7.51 23.60
N ILE A 417 -20.67 7.12 22.79
CA ILE A 417 -20.92 6.68 21.42
C ILE A 417 -21.57 5.30 21.40
N GLU A 418 -21.20 4.39 22.30
CA GLU A 418 -21.89 3.10 22.43
C GLU A 418 -23.36 3.31 22.82
N GLU A 419 -23.64 4.22 23.75
CA GLU A 419 -24.99 4.60 24.16
C GLU A 419 -25.79 5.22 22.99
N LEU A 420 -25.19 6.13 22.22
CA LEU A 420 -25.81 6.74 21.04
C LEU A 420 -26.17 5.69 19.98
N CYS A 421 -25.35 4.64 19.83
CA CYS A 421 -25.56 3.57 18.86
C CYS A 421 -26.52 2.46 19.33
N ARG A 422 -27.16 2.59 20.48
CA ARG A 422 -28.08 1.57 20.98
C ARG A 422 -29.39 1.54 20.22
N PRO A 423 -29.98 0.33 20.02
CA PRO A 423 -31.23 0.15 19.27
C PRO A 423 -32.46 0.87 19.85
N ASP A 424 -32.43 1.22 21.14
CA ASP A 424 -33.53 1.90 21.85
C ASP A 424 -33.47 3.44 21.78
N THR A 425 -32.47 4.01 21.11
CA THR A 425 -32.33 5.45 20.91
C THR A 425 -33.16 5.95 19.74
N ALA A 426 -33.61 7.22 19.80
CA ALA A 426 -34.37 7.83 18.73
C ALA A 426 -33.58 7.95 17.41
N ASP A 427 -32.26 8.09 17.51
CA ASP A 427 -31.39 8.32 16.39
C ASP A 427 -30.87 7.02 15.75
N TYR A 428 -31.18 5.87 16.36
CA TYR A 428 -30.63 4.56 15.93
C TYR A 428 -30.82 4.28 14.44
N ALA A 429 -31.98 4.56 13.88
CA ALA A 429 -32.24 4.30 12.46
C ALA A 429 -31.31 5.10 11.54
N HIS A 430 -30.95 6.33 11.93
CA HIS A 430 -30.03 7.17 11.18
C HIS A 430 -28.57 6.69 11.29
N ILE A 431 -28.24 5.98 12.35
CA ILE A 431 -26.91 5.40 12.57
C ILE A 431 -26.83 4.00 11.96
N ALA A 432 -27.84 3.17 12.18
CA ALA A 432 -27.87 1.78 11.75
C ALA A 432 -27.84 1.60 10.23
N ILE A 433 -28.27 2.60 9.45
CA ILE A 433 -28.14 2.58 8.00
C ILE A 433 -26.67 2.50 7.57
N TYR A 434 -25.76 3.12 8.29
CA TYR A 434 -24.31 3.02 8.03
C TYR A 434 -23.80 1.63 8.34
N PHE A 435 -24.27 0.95 9.40
CA PHE A 435 -23.96 -0.45 9.67
C PHE A 435 -24.40 -1.35 8.53
N TYR A 436 -25.64 -1.14 8.06
CA TYR A 436 -26.22 -1.89 6.96
C TYR A 436 -25.44 -1.72 5.65
N ILE A 437 -25.06 -0.49 5.30
CA ILE A 437 -24.31 -0.18 4.10
C ILE A 437 -22.90 -0.83 4.18
N GLN A 438 -22.19 -0.66 5.29
CA GLN A 438 -20.84 -1.21 5.44
C GLN A 438 -20.84 -2.75 5.45
N PHE A 439 -21.86 -3.37 6.02
CA PHE A 439 -22.02 -4.81 5.94
C PHE A 439 -22.20 -5.30 4.50
N ASN A 440 -23.05 -4.64 3.71
CA ASN A 440 -23.23 -4.99 2.30
C ASN A 440 -21.93 -4.78 1.49
N LEU A 441 -21.24 -3.67 1.71
CA LEU A 441 -19.94 -3.40 1.06
C LEU A 441 -18.90 -4.46 1.41
N HIS A 442 -18.84 -4.87 2.69
CA HIS A 442 -17.99 -5.97 3.12
C HIS A 442 -18.27 -7.26 2.35
N LEU A 443 -19.54 -7.67 2.27
CA LEU A 443 -19.92 -8.88 1.56
C LEU A 443 -19.58 -8.82 0.08
N GLN A 444 -19.86 -7.69 -0.58
CA GLN A 444 -19.64 -7.51 -2.00
C GLN A 444 -18.15 -7.49 -2.36
N LEU A 445 -17.33 -6.82 -1.56
CA LEU A 445 -15.87 -6.80 -1.79
C LEU A 445 -15.24 -8.16 -1.48
N LEU A 446 -15.67 -8.83 -0.41
CA LEU A 446 -15.20 -10.18 -0.08
C LEU A 446 -15.56 -11.19 -1.17
N GLU A 447 -16.75 -11.07 -1.76
CA GLU A 447 -17.14 -11.88 -2.91
C GLU A 447 -16.25 -11.60 -4.13
N ALA A 448 -15.94 -10.33 -4.42
CA ALA A 448 -15.04 -9.96 -5.51
C ALA A 448 -13.61 -10.50 -5.28
N THR A 449 -13.13 -10.47 -4.04
CA THR A 449 -11.82 -11.01 -3.65
C THR A 449 -11.76 -12.53 -3.85
N THR A 450 -12.77 -13.23 -3.35
CA THR A 450 -12.88 -14.70 -3.50
C THR A 450 -12.93 -15.08 -4.98
N TYR A 451 -13.76 -14.37 -5.75
CA TYR A 451 -13.87 -14.57 -7.19
C TYR A 451 -12.53 -14.38 -7.91
N ALA A 452 -11.80 -13.31 -7.59
CA ALA A 452 -10.49 -13.06 -8.17
C ALA A 452 -9.49 -14.18 -7.86
N ARG A 453 -9.42 -14.64 -6.60
CA ARG A 453 -8.55 -15.76 -6.17
C ARG A 453 -8.87 -17.04 -6.93
N GLU A 454 -10.14 -17.40 -7.04
CA GLU A 454 -10.61 -18.62 -7.76
C GLU A 454 -10.22 -18.57 -9.25
N HIS A 455 -10.12 -17.39 -9.82
CA HIS A 455 -9.74 -17.18 -11.23
C HIS A 455 -8.24 -16.89 -11.42
N GLY A 456 -7.43 -16.98 -10.35
CA GLY A 456 -5.98 -16.76 -10.42
C GLY A 456 -5.60 -15.31 -10.72
N VAL A 457 -6.38 -14.36 -10.22
CA VAL A 457 -6.14 -12.92 -10.31
C VAL A 457 -5.97 -12.32 -8.92
N VAL A 458 -4.98 -11.47 -8.77
CA VAL A 458 -4.69 -10.73 -7.54
C VAL A 458 -5.40 -9.38 -7.56
N LEU A 459 -6.19 -9.09 -6.55
CA LEU A 459 -6.62 -7.73 -6.28
C LEU A 459 -5.52 -7.01 -5.48
N LYS A 460 -4.99 -5.94 -6.07
CA LYS A 460 -3.97 -5.09 -5.46
C LYS A 460 -4.60 -3.78 -5.02
N GLY A 461 -4.69 -3.59 -3.71
CA GLY A 461 -5.19 -2.37 -3.10
C GLY A 461 -4.17 -1.25 -3.06
N ASP A 462 -4.62 -0.07 -2.72
CA ASP A 462 -3.81 1.13 -2.51
C ASP A 462 -4.10 1.70 -1.13
N ILE A 463 -3.06 1.87 -0.31
CA ILE A 463 -3.18 2.33 1.08
C ILE A 463 -2.58 3.73 1.17
N PRO A 464 -3.42 4.79 1.30
CA PRO A 464 -2.95 6.16 1.41
C PRO A 464 -2.01 6.37 2.58
N ILE A 465 -0.99 7.21 2.41
CA ILE A 465 -0.13 7.63 3.52
C ILE A 465 -0.90 8.49 4.52
N GLY A 466 -1.82 9.30 4.06
CA GLY A 466 -2.58 10.24 4.86
C GLY A 466 -3.96 9.75 5.27
N ILE A 467 -4.59 10.55 6.11
CA ILE A 467 -6.02 10.48 6.46
C ILE A 467 -6.52 11.91 6.66
N SER A 468 -7.81 12.14 6.45
CA SER A 468 -8.38 13.46 6.66
C SER A 468 -8.14 13.97 8.09
N ARG A 469 -7.84 15.25 8.18
CA ARG A 469 -7.79 15.98 9.47
C ARG A 469 -9.11 15.91 10.24
N ASN A 470 -10.20 15.79 9.51
CA ASN A 470 -11.56 15.62 10.00
C ASN A 470 -12.04 14.18 9.79
N SER A 471 -11.24 13.21 10.25
CA SER A 471 -11.53 11.78 10.16
C SER A 471 -12.04 11.21 11.47
N VAL A 472 -12.61 10.02 11.40
CA VAL A 472 -13.00 9.22 12.55
C VAL A 472 -11.79 8.96 13.44
N GLU A 473 -10.66 8.57 12.84
CA GLU A 473 -9.44 8.25 13.59
C GLU A 473 -8.80 9.48 14.23
N ALA A 474 -8.86 10.66 13.60
CA ALA A 474 -8.42 11.91 14.22
C ALA A 474 -9.31 12.33 15.39
N TRP A 475 -10.59 11.91 15.38
CA TRP A 475 -11.52 12.12 16.48
C TRP A 475 -11.34 11.11 17.61
N THR A 476 -11.20 9.83 17.29
CA THR A 476 -11.12 8.74 18.28
C THR A 476 -9.72 8.57 18.89
N GLU A 477 -8.66 8.81 18.11
CA GLU A 477 -7.27 8.54 18.46
C GLU A 477 -6.35 9.73 18.11
N PRO A 478 -6.67 10.99 18.55
CA PRO A 478 -5.96 12.20 18.13
C PRO A 478 -4.47 12.22 18.52
N TYR A 479 -4.08 11.44 19.53
CA TYR A 479 -2.70 11.34 20.02
C TYR A 479 -1.73 10.71 19.02
N TYR A 480 -2.23 9.98 18.00
CA TYR A 480 -1.42 9.43 16.93
C TYR A 480 -1.06 10.46 15.84
N PHE A 481 -1.65 11.67 15.90
CA PHE A 481 -1.50 12.66 14.84
C PHE A 481 -0.94 13.98 15.32
N ASN A 482 -0.10 14.62 14.50
CA ASN A 482 0.33 15.99 14.66
C ASN A 482 -0.64 16.91 13.89
N LEU A 483 -1.63 17.45 14.60
CA LEU A 483 -2.66 18.28 14.00
C LEU A 483 -2.20 19.71 13.71
N ASN A 484 -1.00 20.09 14.13
CA ASN A 484 -0.36 21.38 13.89
C ASN A 484 0.58 21.41 12.67
N GLY A 485 0.62 20.34 11.89
CA GLY A 485 1.39 20.21 10.65
C GLY A 485 0.54 19.71 9.50
N GLN A 486 1.02 19.91 8.29
CA GLN A 486 0.40 19.44 7.05
C GLN A 486 1.40 18.56 6.31
N ALA A 487 1.00 17.32 5.98
CA ALA A 487 1.80 16.47 5.13
C ALA A 487 1.77 16.96 3.69
N GLY A 488 2.87 16.79 2.98
CA GLY A 488 3.00 17.14 1.58
C GLY A 488 4.25 16.54 0.96
N ALA A 489 4.65 17.11 -0.17
CA ALA A 489 5.88 16.78 -0.86
C ALA A 489 6.70 18.05 -1.14
N PRO A 490 8.04 17.97 -1.09
CA PRO A 490 8.89 19.07 -1.53
C PRO A 490 8.73 19.34 -3.04
N PRO A 491 9.23 20.46 -3.56
CA PRO A 491 9.28 20.72 -5.00
C PRO A 491 9.88 19.55 -5.78
N ASP A 492 9.19 19.16 -6.83
CA ASP A 492 9.55 18.03 -7.71
C ASP A 492 9.01 18.27 -9.14
N ASP A 493 9.09 17.25 -9.98
CA ASP A 493 8.58 17.29 -11.36
C ASP A 493 7.06 17.46 -11.47
N PHE A 494 6.32 17.19 -10.41
CA PHE A 494 4.86 17.35 -10.36
C PHE A 494 4.45 18.78 -9.96
N SER A 495 5.27 19.47 -9.15
CA SER A 495 4.95 20.80 -8.65
C SER A 495 6.20 21.58 -8.23
N VAL A 496 6.46 22.70 -8.89
CA VAL A 496 7.60 23.59 -8.58
C VAL A 496 7.49 24.25 -7.20
N ASN A 497 6.29 24.37 -6.65
CA ASN A 497 6.04 24.96 -5.32
C ASN A 497 5.88 23.88 -4.23
N GLY A 498 6.14 22.60 -4.55
CA GLY A 498 5.79 21.47 -3.71
C GLY A 498 4.28 21.24 -3.65
N GLN A 499 3.89 20.16 -3.02
CA GLN A 499 2.49 19.79 -2.83
C GLN A 499 2.13 19.89 -1.36
N ASN A 500 0.98 20.48 -1.06
CA ASN A 500 0.40 20.48 0.28
C ASN A 500 -0.86 19.60 0.24
N TRP A 501 -0.77 18.41 0.81
CA TRP A 501 -1.89 17.46 0.85
C TRP A 501 -2.89 17.76 1.97
N GLY A 502 -2.51 18.60 2.95
CA GLY A 502 -3.38 19.04 4.04
C GLY A 502 -3.62 17.99 5.15
N PHE A 503 -3.11 16.78 5.01
CA PHE A 503 -3.25 15.73 6.02
C PHE A 503 -2.43 16.05 7.27
N PRO A 504 -2.86 15.64 8.47
CA PRO A 504 -1.99 15.65 9.64
C PRO A 504 -0.82 14.67 9.42
N THR A 505 0.30 14.96 10.04
CA THR A 505 1.42 14.02 10.10
C THR A 505 1.27 13.07 11.29
N TYR A 506 2.02 11.96 11.31
CA TYR A 506 1.94 10.97 12.38
C TYR A 506 2.88 11.30 13.55
N ASN A 507 2.39 11.07 14.75
CA ASN A 507 3.22 11.08 15.97
C ASN A 507 3.87 9.72 16.14
N TRP A 508 4.99 9.51 15.43
CA TRP A 508 5.69 8.24 15.42
C TRP A 508 6.22 7.81 16.78
N ASP A 509 6.54 8.75 17.68
CA ASP A 509 7.02 8.45 19.04
C ASP A 509 5.94 7.76 19.87
N VAL A 510 4.69 8.20 19.74
CA VAL A 510 3.54 7.55 20.39
C VAL A 510 3.26 6.20 19.77
N MET A 511 3.31 6.09 18.45
CA MET A 511 3.08 4.83 17.73
C MET A 511 4.17 3.78 18.04
N GLU A 512 5.43 4.20 18.21
CA GLU A 512 6.53 3.31 18.60
C GLU A 512 6.27 2.67 19.98
N ASN A 513 5.74 3.44 20.92
CA ASN A 513 5.49 2.97 22.28
C ASN A 513 4.47 1.83 22.37
N ASP A 514 3.53 1.75 21.42
CA ASP A 514 2.53 0.68 21.40
C ASP A 514 2.81 -0.38 20.30
N GLY A 515 3.96 -0.32 19.64
CA GLY A 515 4.36 -1.25 18.57
C GLY A 515 3.62 -1.02 17.25
N TYR A 516 3.29 0.23 16.93
CA TYR A 516 2.63 0.64 15.68
C TYR A 516 1.27 -0.03 15.44
N LYS A 517 0.50 -0.29 16.47
CA LYS A 517 -0.79 -1.00 16.43
C LYS A 517 -1.78 -0.39 15.45
N TRP A 518 -1.82 0.93 15.34
CA TRP A 518 -2.71 1.63 14.43
C TRP A 518 -2.48 1.22 12.97
N TRP A 519 -1.22 1.24 12.52
CA TRP A 519 -0.86 0.84 11.17
C TRP A 519 -1.03 -0.66 10.94
N MET A 520 -0.68 -1.49 11.94
CA MET A 520 -0.86 -2.94 11.86
C MET A 520 -2.33 -3.30 11.67
N LYS A 521 -3.24 -2.70 12.44
CA LYS A 521 -4.70 -2.91 12.30
C LYS A 521 -5.19 -2.49 10.92
N ARG A 522 -4.69 -1.37 10.38
CA ARG A 522 -5.02 -0.91 9.03
C ARG A 522 -4.62 -1.93 7.97
N PHE A 523 -3.40 -2.43 8.01
CA PHE A 523 -2.94 -3.45 7.07
C PHE A 523 -3.71 -4.76 7.23
N GLN A 524 -3.94 -5.22 8.45
CA GLN A 524 -4.70 -6.43 8.74
C GLN A 524 -6.14 -6.33 8.22
N LYS A 525 -6.78 -5.18 8.35
CA LYS A 525 -8.12 -4.97 7.79
C LYS A 525 -8.12 -5.02 6.26
N MET A 526 -7.15 -4.42 5.62
CA MET A 526 -7.03 -4.47 4.15
C MET A 526 -6.70 -5.87 3.64
N ALA A 527 -5.98 -6.68 4.43
CA ALA A 527 -5.65 -8.07 4.09
C ALA A 527 -6.88 -9.02 4.04
N GLU A 528 -8.03 -8.60 4.56
CA GLU A 528 -9.29 -9.34 4.36
C GLU A 528 -9.72 -9.34 2.89
N TYR A 529 -9.35 -8.30 2.13
CA TYR A 529 -9.86 -8.05 0.78
C TYR A 529 -8.79 -8.05 -0.30
N PHE A 530 -7.53 -7.84 0.06
CA PHE A 530 -6.44 -7.72 -0.90
C PHE A 530 -5.34 -8.74 -0.63
N ASP A 531 -4.71 -9.21 -1.71
CA ASP A 531 -3.55 -10.10 -1.64
C ASP A 531 -2.23 -9.39 -1.96
N ALA A 532 -2.33 -8.18 -2.46
CA ALA A 532 -1.22 -7.26 -2.67
C ALA A 532 -1.67 -5.83 -2.36
N TYR A 533 -0.74 -4.96 -2.02
CA TYR A 533 -1.02 -3.55 -1.81
C TYR A 533 0.15 -2.66 -2.20
N ARG A 534 -0.19 -1.44 -2.59
CA ARG A 534 0.74 -0.34 -2.77
C ARG A 534 0.72 0.49 -1.49
N ILE A 535 1.88 0.65 -0.86
CA ILE A 535 2.06 1.69 0.15
C ILE A 535 2.24 3.00 -0.60
N ASP A 536 1.23 3.85 -0.52
CA ASP A 536 1.30 5.20 -1.04
C ASP A 536 2.36 5.99 -0.28
N HIS A 537 3.23 6.70 -1.00
CA HIS A 537 4.31 7.49 -0.44
C HIS A 537 5.10 6.76 0.64
N ILE A 538 5.70 5.60 0.31
CA ILE A 538 6.49 4.80 1.29
C ILE A 538 7.59 5.63 1.96
N LEU A 539 8.05 6.69 1.30
CA LEU A 539 9.02 7.65 1.85
C LEU A 539 8.55 8.26 3.18
N GLY A 540 7.22 8.35 3.40
CA GLY A 540 6.63 8.84 4.64
C GLY A 540 6.99 8.01 5.88
N PHE A 541 7.40 6.75 5.71
CA PHE A 541 7.89 5.89 6.79
C PHE A 541 9.35 6.14 7.14
N PHE A 542 10.10 6.79 6.25
CA PHE A 542 11.46 7.28 6.47
C PHE A 542 11.43 8.71 7.04
N ARG A 543 10.75 9.59 6.36
CA ARG A 543 10.50 10.98 6.67
C ARG A 543 9.29 11.49 5.89
N ILE A 544 8.61 12.49 6.41
CA ILE A 544 7.53 13.20 5.72
C ILE A 544 7.94 14.66 5.50
N TRP A 545 7.49 15.24 4.41
CA TRP A 545 7.56 16.69 4.22
C TRP A 545 6.43 17.34 4.99
N GLU A 546 6.77 18.04 6.06
CA GLU A 546 5.80 18.69 6.94
C GLU A 546 5.78 20.19 6.71
N ILE A 547 4.61 20.68 6.35
CA ILE A 547 4.35 22.08 6.00
C ILE A 547 3.64 22.75 7.18
N PRO A 548 4.05 23.98 7.60
CA PRO A 548 3.39 24.66 8.70
C PRO A 548 1.94 25.02 8.33
N MET A 549 1.04 25.08 9.32
CA MET A 549 -0.39 25.35 9.10
C MET A 549 -0.69 26.71 8.47
N ASN A 550 0.20 27.68 8.63
CA ASN A 550 0.07 29.02 8.07
C ASN A 550 0.57 29.14 6.61
N ALA A 551 1.14 28.08 6.04
CA ALA A 551 1.57 28.01 4.66
C ALA A 551 0.52 27.33 3.77
N VAL A 552 0.42 27.78 2.53
CA VAL A 552 -0.40 27.21 1.46
C VAL A 552 0.43 26.29 0.58
N HIS A 553 1.63 26.72 0.19
CA HIS A 553 2.57 25.99 -0.64
C HIS A 553 3.56 25.15 0.18
N GLY A 554 4.22 24.21 -0.49
CA GLY A 554 5.19 23.31 0.13
C GLY A 554 6.57 23.91 0.43
N LEU A 555 6.89 25.12 -0.09
CA LEU A 555 8.24 25.67 -0.02
C LEU A 555 8.76 25.93 1.41
N LEU A 556 7.88 26.25 2.36
CA LEU A 556 8.22 26.49 3.76
C LEU A 556 8.22 25.23 4.62
N GLY A 557 8.10 24.06 4.01
CA GLY A 557 8.15 22.76 4.68
C GLY A 557 9.55 22.36 5.15
N GLN A 558 9.60 21.30 5.93
CA GLN A 558 10.81 20.64 6.40
C GLN A 558 10.59 19.13 6.48
N PHE A 559 11.64 18.32 6.33
CA PHE A 559 11.55 16.90 6.61
C PHE A 559 11.41 16.61 8.10
N VAL A 560 10.53 15.67 8.44
CA VAL A 560 10.30 15.21 9.80
C VAL A 560 10.25 13.66 9.81
N PRO A 561 11.11 12.99 10.60
CA PRO A 561 12.22 13.54 11.36
C PRO A 561 13.39 13.97 10.46
N ALA A 562 14.18 14.91 10.95
CA ALA A 562 15.42 15.36 10.32
C ALA A 562 16.47 15.73 11.37
N LEU A 563 17.68 16.02 10.90
CA LEU A 563 18.81 16.49 11.71
C LEU A 563 19.04 17.97 11.38
N PRO A 564 18.35 18.92 12.04
CA PRO A 564 18.50 20.34 11.79
C PRO A 564 19.90 20.82 12.16
N MET A 565 20.27 21.99 11.69
CA MET A 565 21.61 22.57 11.87
C MET A 565 21.57 23.69 12.91
N SER A 566 22.58 23.71 13.78
CA SER A 566 22.79 24.84 14.67
C SER A 566 23.40 26.03 13.89
N ARG A 567 23.34 27.22 14.50
CA ARG A 567 24.01 28.40 13.98
C ARG A 567 25.51 28.18 13.80
N GLU A 568 26.18 27.61 14.78
CA GLU A 568 27.61 27.32 14.75
C GLU A 568 27.96 26.35 13.63
N GLU A 569 27.12 25.36 13.40
CA GLU A 569 27.29 24.40 12.31
C GLU A 569 27.18 25.11 10.94
N ILE A 570 26.17 25.98 10.76
CA ILE A 570 26.01 26.77 9.53
C ILE A 570 27.24 27.64 9.29
N GLU A 571 27.71 28.32 10.32
CA GLU A 571 28.89 29.21 10.24
C GLU A 571 30.17 28.41 9.94
N SER A 572 30.26 27.14 10.34
CA SER A 572 31.40 26.26 10.02
C SER A 572 31.55 25.99 8.53
N TYR A 573 30.48 26.14 7.74
CA TYR A 573 30.53 26.09 6.27
C TYR A 573 31.05 27.38 5.61
N GLY A 574 31.19 28.45 6.39
CA GLY A 574 31.64 29.75 5.94
C GLY A 574 30.54 30.77 5.64
N LEU A 575 29.30 30.48 6.05
CA LEU A 575 28.17 31.37 5.93
C LEU A 575 27.91 32.05 7.30
N SER A 576 28.20 33.32 7.44
CA SER A 576 27.84 34.08 8.64
C SER A 576 26.33 34.16 8.79
N PHE A 577 25.79 33.54 9.84
CA PHE A 577 24.35 33.50 10.06
C PHE A 577 23.81 34.89 10.47
N ARG A 578 22.73 35.30 9.82
CA ARG A 578 22.02 36.56 10.09
C ARG A 578 20.54 36.29 10.28
N GLU A 579 19.90 36.99 11.19
CA GLU A 579 18.45 36.87 11.46
C GLU A 579 17.59 37.22 10.21
N GLU A 580 18.11 38.05 9.30
CA GLU A 580 17.45 38.37 8.03
C GLU A 580 17.24 37.12 7.15
N PHE A 581 18.03 36.06 7.30
CA PHE A 581 17.87 34.80 6.58
C PHE A 581 16.60 34.04 6.91
N LEU A 582 15.97 34.36 8.04
CA LEU A 582 14.72 33.76 8.52
C LEU A 582 13.48 34.58 8.15
N ARG A 583 13.67 35.75 7.54
CA ARG A 583 12.57 36.67 7.22
C ARG A 583 12.40 36.83 5.73
N PRO A 584 11.13 37.06 5.24
CA PRO A 584 10.88 37.34 3.85
C PRO A 584 11.78 38.51 3.32
N TYR A 585 12.48 38.21 2.24
CA TYR A 585 13.36 39.17 1.59
C TYR A 585 12.55 40.08 0.65
N ILE A 586 12.22 41.30 1.08
CA ILE A 586 11.36 42.21 0.34
C ILE A 586 12.08 43.54 0.12
N HIS A 587 12.53 43.77 -1.11
CA HIS A 587 13.27 44.96 -1.50
C HIS A 587 12.66 45.68 -2.70
N GLU A 588 12.74 47.02 -2.74
CA GLU A 588 12.19 47.87 -3.80
C GLU A 588 12.58 47.41 -5.20
N TYR A 589 13.86 47.05 -5.40
CA TYR A 589 14.43 46.86 -6.74
C TYR A 589 13.77 45.72 -7.56
N PHE A 590 13.07 44.79 -6.94
CA PHE A 590 12.43 43.70 -7.67
C PHE A 590 10.89 43.67 -7.60
N LEU A 591 10.28 44.50 -6.78
CA LEU A 591 8.80 44.50 -6.65
C LEU A 591 8.10 44.74 -8.00
N GLY A 592 8.63 45.67 -8.82
CA GLY A 592 8.10 45.87 -10.16
C GLY A 592 8.23 44.66 -11.08
N GLN A 593 9.27 43.84 -10.88
CA GLN A 593 9.44 42.60 -11.63
C GLN A 593 8.39 41.52 -11.23
N VAL A 594 8.05 41.47 -9.96
CA VAL A 594 7.07 40.48 -9.43
C VAL A 594 5.63 40.90 -9.74
N PHE A 595 5.28 42.16 -9.50
CA PHE A 595 3.90 42.64 -9.51
C PHE A 595 3.52 43.51 -10.71
N GLY A 596 4.49 43.93 -11.51
CA GLY A 596 4.22 44.76 -12.69
C GLY A 596 3.34 45.97 -12.37
N PRO A 597 2.19 46.13 -13.03
CA PRO A 597 1.29 47.26 -12.82
C PRO A 597 0.65 47.28 -11.43
N HIS A 598 0.68 46.21 -10.70
CA HIS A 598 0.05 46.05 -9.36
C HIS A 598 0.99 46.47 -8.22
N THR A 599 2.24 46.87 -8.52
CA THR A 599 3.28 47.20 -7.52
C THR A 599 2.80 48.23 -6.49
N ASP A 600 2.21 49.35 -6.94
CA ASP A 600 1.71 50.38 -6.03
C ASP A 600 0.56 49.90 -5.15
N TYR A 601 -0.33 49.10 -5.70
CA TYR A 601 -1.39 48.47 -4.94
C TYR A 601 -0.83 47.54 -3.84
N VAL A 602 0.17 46.71 -4.16
CA VAL A 602 0.83 45.84 -3.21
C VAL A 602 1.51 46.64 -2.10
N LYS A 603 2.26 47.69 -2.45
CA LYS A 603 2.94 48.56 -1.49
C LYS A 603 1.97 49.25 -0.53
N GLN A 604 0.82 49.69 -1.03
CA GLN A 604 -0.19 50.38 -0.20
C GLN A 604 -0.97 49.41 0.70
N THR A 605 -1.21 48.18 0.25
CA THR A 605 -2.15 47.26 0.89
C THR A 605 -1.46 46.22 1.75
N PHE A 606 -0.41 45.57 1.27
CA PHE A 606 0.08 44.33 1.83
C PHE A 606 1.43 44.42 2.55
N ILE A 607 2.26 45.39 2.18
CA ILE A 607 3.58 45.57 2.77
C ILE A 607 3.71 46.95 3.41
N GLU A 608 4.71 47.09 4.27
CA GLU A 608 5.06 48.37 4.90
C GLU A 608 6.58 48.53 4.93
N PRO A 609 7.10 49.76 4.86
CA PRO A 609 8.54 50.05 4.91
C PRO A 609 9.10 49.66 6.29
N THR A 610 10.34 49.22 6.29
CA THR A 610 11.14 49.03 7.50
C THR A 610 11.98 50.26 7.82
N GLU A 611 12.82 50.21 8.86
CA GLU A 611 13.78 51.23 9.18
C GLU A 611 14.92 51.34 8.12
N THR A 612 15.11 50.26 7.35
CA THR A 612 16.10 50.21 6.29
C THR A 612 15.53 50.78 4.98
N TYR A 613 16.24 51.70 4.34
CA TYR A 613 15.80 52.32 3.08
C TYR A 613 15.55 51.25 2.00
N GLU A 614 14.43 51.39 1.30
CA GLU A 614 13.99 50.49 0.22
C GLU A 614 13.77 49.01 0.65
N VAL A 615 13.62 48.73 1.94
CA VAL A 615 13.33 47.41 2.50
C VAL A 615 11.93 47.40 3.13
N TYR A 616 11.16 46.36 2.81
CA TYR A 616 9.79 46.23 3.25
C TYR A 616 9.62 44.96 4.09
N ARG A 617 8.51 44.91 4.83
CA ARG A 617 8.01 43.68 5.49
C ARG A 617 6.53 43.50 5.17
N MET A 618 6.04 42.27 5.29
CA MET A 618 4.61 42.06 5.21
C MET A 618 3.90 42.75 6.38
N ARG A 619 2.73 43.32 6.10
CA ARG A 619 1.86 43.79 7.18
C ARG A 619 1.37 42.63 8.03
N PRO A 620 1.15 42.76 9.36
CA PRO A 620 0.71 41.71 10.25
C PRO A 620 -0.58 40.99 9.80
N GLU A 621 -1.48 41.70 9.09
CA GLU A 621 -2.71 41.15 8.54
C GLU A 621 -2.48 40.21 7.35
N PHE A 622 -1.27 40.24 6.74
CA PHE A 622 -0.91 39.48 5.55
C PHE A 622 0.44 38.73 5.66
N ASP A 623 0.97 38.57 6.86
CA ASP A 623 2.30 38.06 7.11
C ASP A 623 2.41 36.52 6.93
N THR A 624 1.29 35.85 6.61
CA THR A 624 1.27 34.41 6.31
C THR A 624 0.51 34.13 5.01
N GLN A 625 0.87 33.06 4.32
CA GLN A 625 0.18 32.67 3.10
C GLN A 625 -1.32 32.41 3.33
N ARG A 626 -1.71 31.83 4.48
CA ARG A 626 -3.14 31.61 4.79
C ARG A 626 -3.94 32.90 4.98
N LYS A 627 -3.34 33.93 5.54
CA LYS A 627 -3.98 35.25 5.64
C LYS A 627 -4.19 35.90 4.27
N VAL A 628 -3.20 35.76 3.39
CA VAL A 628 -3.31 36.19 2.00
C VAL A 628 -4.39 35.41 1.26
N GLU A 629 -4.40 34.08 1.40
CA GLU A 629 -5.44 33.21 0.82
C GLU A 629 -6.84 33.64 1.23
N ALA A 630 -7.03 33.89 2.52
CA ALA A 630 -8.32 34.35 3.05
C ALA A 630 -8.79 35.69 2.45
N PHE A 631 -7.85 36.62 2.24
CA PHE A 631 -8.16 37.92 1.61
C PHE A 631 -8.58 37.76 0.14
N PHE A 632 -7.98 36.85 -0.58
CA PHE A 632 -8.28 36.58 -1.99
C PHE A 632 -9.38 35.51 -2.18
N ALA A 633 -9.99 35.00 -1.10
CA ALA A 633 -11.08 34.04 -1.21
C ALA A 633 -12.23 34.57 -2.10
N GLY A 634 -12.57 33.79 -3.13
CA GLY A 634 -13.60 34.16 -4.11
C GLY A 634 -13.17 35.14 -5.20
N LYS A 635 -11.90 35.62 -5.21
CA LYS A 635 -11.34 36.47 -6.26
C LYS A 635 -10.57 35.57 -7.23
N ASN A 636 -11.12 35.28 -8.39
CA ASN A 636 -10.56 34.33 -9.36
C ASN A 636 -10.15 35.03 -10.69
N ASP A 637 -10.13 36.33 -10.74
CA ASP A 637 -9.64 37.08 -11.89
C ASP A 637 -8.09 37.00 -11.97
N GLU A 638 -7.55 37.21 -13.16
CA GLU A 638 -6.13 37.05 -13.42
C GLU A 638 -5.25 38.00 -12.58
N ASP A 639 -5.70 39.22 -12.37
CA ASP A 639 -4.98 40.21 -11.59
C ASP A 639 -4.91 39.84 -10.11
N SER A 640 -6.04 39.36 -9.55
CA SER A 640 -6.08 38.90 -8.17
C SER A 640 -5.20 37.63 -7.96
N ILE A 641 -5.20 36.72 -8.91
CA ILE A 641 -4.35 35.53 -8.89
C ILE A 641 -2.86 35.95 -8.97
N TRP A 642 -2.52 36.86 -9.86
CA TRP A 642 -1.14 37.35 -9.98
C TRP A 642 -0.64 37.96 -8.68
N VAL A 643 -1.39 38.91 -8.11
CA VAL A 643 -1.02 39.56 -6.83
C VAL A 643 -0.92 38.49 -5.70
N ARG A 644 -1.88 37.63 -5.57
CA ARG A 644 -1.90 36.54 -4.55
C ARG A 644 -0.63 35.67 -4.66
N ASP A 645 -0.33 35.17 -5.84
CA ASP A 645 0.79 34.25 -6.06
C ASP A 645 2.13 34.96 -5.87
N GLY A 646 2.23 36.25 -6.26
CA GLY A 646 3.37 37.08 -5.95
C GLY A 646 3.59 37.27 -4.44
N LEU A 647 2.51 37.47 -3.67
CA LEU A 647 2.61 37.59 -2.21
C LEU A 647 3.02 36.24 -1.56
N TYR A 648 2.53 35.10 -2.07
CA TYR A 648 3.01 33.79 -1.61
C TYR A 648 4.51 33.62 -1.84
N ALA A 649 4.99 34.03 -3.00
CA ALA A 649 6.42 34.00 -3.32
C ALA A 649 7.25 34.89 -2.38
N LEU A 650 6.81 36.13 -2.11
CA LEU A 650 7.48 37.03 -1.15
C LEU A 650 7.62 36.41 0.23
N ILE A 651 6.52 35.79 0.74
CA ILE A 651 6.49 35.16 2.08
C ILE A 651 7.44 33.97 2.13
N SER A 652 7.63 33.25 1.03
CA SER A 652 8.49 32.07 0.92
C SER A 652 9.96 32.40 0.69
N ASP A 653 10.29 33.66 0.37
CA ASP A 653 11.67 34.07 0.03
C ASP A 653 12.51 34.28 1.28
N VAL A 654 12.83 33.15 1.93
CA VAL A 654 13.71 33.06 3.11
C VAL A 654 14.84 32.08 2.82
N LEU A 655 16.00 32.24 3.44
CA LEU A 655 17.15 31.37 3.21
C LEU A 655 17.10 30.09 4.08
N PHE A 656 16.59 30.23 5.29
CA PHE A 656 16.39 29.14 6.25
C PHE A 656 14.99 29.16 6.84
N VAL A 657 14.52 28.01 7.26
CA VAL A 657 13.32 27.87 8.09
C VAL A 657 13.72 27.32 9.46
N PRO A 658 13.18 27.84 10.57
CA PRO A 658 13.46 27.32 11.90
C PRO A 658 12.85 25.93 12.08
N ASP A 659 13.53 25.07 12.84
CA ASP A 659 12.98 23.76 13.20
C ASP A 659 11.73 23.91 14.07
N ARG A 660 10.74 23.07 13.84
CA ARG A 660 9.43 23.18 14.53
C ARG A 660 9.47 22.71 15.97
N LYS A 661 10.43 21.87 16.34
CA LYS A 661 10.63 21.37 17.72
C LYS A 661 11.59 22.24 18.52
N ASP A 662 12.62 22.78 17.85
CA ASP A 662 13.62 23.67 18.46
C ASP A 662 13.88 24.89 17.56
N PRO A 663 13.32 26.06 17.88
CA PRO A 663 13.47 27.27 17.03
C PRO A 663 14.89 27.81 16.95
N ASN A 664 15.85 27.28 17.72
CA ASN A 664 17.27 27.63 17.62
C ASN A 664 18.05 26.75 16.63
N LEU A 665 17.38 25.80 16.01
CA LEU A 665 17.92 24.95 14.95
C LEU A 665 17.24 25.29 13.63
N TYR A 666 17.91 25.04 12.53
CA TYR A 666 17.50 25.54 11.22
C TYR A 666 17.62 24.49 10.14
N HIS A 667 16.75 24.63 9.13
CA HIS A 667 16.82 23.87 7.88
C HIS A 667 17.04 24.85 6.71
N PRO A 668 17.94 24.55 5.77
CA PRO A 668 18.01 25.35 4.56
C PRO A 668 16.70 25.27 3.79
N ARG A 669 16.18 26.40 3.30
CA ARG A 669 14.90 26.39 2.58
C ARG A 669 15.09 25.74 1.22
N ILE A 670 14.25 24.75 0.92
CA ILE A 670 14.36 23.96 -0.30
C ILE A 670 14.10 24.81 -1.55
N GLY A 671 14.91 24.65 -2.59
CA GLY A 671 14.75 25.34 -3.87
C GLY A 671 15.01 26.85 -3.84
N VAL A 672 15.64 27.39 -2.78
CA VAL A 672 15.85 28.84 -2.60
C VAL A 672 16.81 29.47 -3.63
N GLN A 673 17.59 28.66 -4.33
CA GLN A 673 18.55 29.11 -5.33
C GLN A 673 17.94 29.94 -6.47
N HIS A 674 16.62 29.85 -6.65
CA HIS A 674 15.89 30.58 -7.68
C HIS A 674 15.33 31.93 -7.18
N ASP A 675 15.41 32.21 -5.87
CA ASP A 675 14.77 33.36 -5.23
C ASP A 675 15.70 34.52 -4.98
N PHE A 676 15.13 35.67 -4.64
CA PHE A 676 15.87 36.93 -4.55
C PHE A 676 16.83 36.95 -3.37
N ILE A 677 16.47 36.35 -2.22
CA ILE A 677 17.37 36.28 -1.07
C ILE A 677 18.68 35.57 -1.40
N TYR A 678 18.62 34.45 -2.14
CA TYR A 678 19.82 33.74 -2.56
C TYR A 678 20.61 34.54 -3.62
N ARG A 679 19.91 35.18 -4.56
CA ARG A 679 20.57 36.02 -5.60
C ARG A 679 21.32 37.18 -4.98
N ALA A 680 20.83 37.72 -3.87
CA ALA A 680 21.44 38.81 -3.13
C ALA A 680 22.71 38.43 -2.35
N LEU A 681 22.96 37.14 -2.13
CA LEU A 681 24.20 36.66 -1.53
C LEU A 681 25.37 36.94 -2.46
N ASN A 682 26.55 37.25 -1.88
CA ASN A 682 27.76 37.31 -2.66
C ASN A 682 28.26 35.92 -3.07
N ASP A 683 29.20 35.81 -3.95
CA ASP A 683 29.68 34.54 -4.51
C ASP A 683 30.27 33.61 -3.44
N TRP A 684 30.88 34.15 -2.41
CA TRP A 684 31.41 33.40 -1.29
C TRP A 684 30.27 32.79 -0.45
N GLU A 685 29.29 33.58 -0.11
CA GLU A 685 28.10 33.12 0.63
C GLU A 685 27.31 32.08 -0.16
N LYS A 686 27.13 32.24 -1.47
CA LYS A 686 26.50 31.24 -2.36
C LYS A 686 27.26 29.93 -2.35
N THR A 687 28.59 29.99 -2.43
CA THR A 687 29.42 28.77 -2.37
C THR A 687 29.27 28.04 -1.04
N ALA A 688 29.31 28.77 0.06
CA ALA A 688 29.14 28.23 1.39
C ALA A 688 27.73 27.62 1.57
N PHE A 689 26.70 28.33 1.16
CA PHE A 689 25.32 27.89 1.22
C PHE A 689 25.06 26.62 0.37
N ASN A 690 25.53 26.59 -0.87
CA ASN A 690 25.34 25.44 -1.75
C ASN A 690 26.01 24.19 -1.21
N ARG A 691 27.17 24.29 -0.60
CA ARG A 691 27.89 23.18 0.03
C ARG A 691 27.13 22.66 1.26
N LEU A 692 26.59 23.54 2.08
CA LEU A 692 25.72 23.22 3.22
C LEU A 692 24.42 22.58 2.73
N TYR A 693 23.79 23.15 1.72
CA TYR A 693 22.54 22.68 1.13
C TYR A 693 22.68 21.24 0.57
N ASP A 694 23.72 20.99 -0.21
CA ASP A 694 24.03 19.68 -0.77
C ASP A 694 24.23 18.62 0.34
N GLN A 695 25.05 18.95 1.33
CA GLN A 695 25.26 18.08 2.48
C GLN A 695 23.95 17.78 3.23
N TYR A 696 23.12 18.80 3.44
CA TYR A 696 21.87 18.66 4.17
C TYR A 696 20.87 17.76 3.43
N TYR A 697 20.58 18.02 2.17
CA TYR A 697 19.51 17.34 1.46
C TYR A 697 19.91 15.97 0.89
N TYR A 698 21.18 15.75 0.53
CA TYR A 698 21.58 14.57 -0.21
C TYR A 698 22.48 13.58 0.56
N HIS A 699 23.08 13.98 1.69
CA HIS A 699 24.05 13.13 2.38
C HIS A 699 23.77 12.92 3.87
N ARG A 700 23.40 13.97 4.59
CA ARG A 700 23.30 14.00 6.05
C ARG A 700 22.42 12.93 6.68
N HIS A 701 21.33 12.57 6.03
CA HIS A 701 20.22 11.88 6.66
C HIS A 701 20.13 10.39 6.35
N ASN A 702 20.93 9.83 5.42
CA ASN A 702 20.74 8.46 4.95
C ASN A 702 20.72 7.43 6.09
N ASP A 703 21.72 7.40 6.94
CA ASP A 703 21.78 6.44 8.06
C ASP A 703 20.66 6.68 9.08
N PHE A 704 20.36 7.94 9.34
CA PHE A 704 19.31 8.32 10.28
C PHE A 704 17.93 7.88 9.75
N TRP A 705 17.60 8.16 8.51
CA TRP A 705 16.32 7.77 7.91
C TRP A 705 16.20 6.27 7.70
N GLN A 706 17.30 5.57 7.39
CA GLN A 706 17.33 4.11 7.39
C GLN A 706 16.90 3.55 8.75
N GLN A 707 17.47 4.05 9.83
CA GLN A 707 17.12 3.62 11.19
C GLN A 707 15.65 3.92 11.51
N GLN A 708 15.12 5.09 11.10
CA GLN A 708 13.73 5.44 11.32
C GLN A 708 12.77 4.51 10.57
N ALA A 709 13.09 4.13 9.35
CA ALA A 709 12.30 3.18 8.57
C ALA A 709 12.38 1.76 9.15
N MET A 710 13.57 1.31 9.55
CA MET A 710 13.79 -0.03 10.11
C MET A 710 13.18 -0.25 11.50
N LYS A 711 12.79 0.80 12.20
CA LYS A 711 11.96 0.69 13.40
C LYS A 711 10.52 0.27 13.10
N LYS A 712 9.98 0.68 11.95
CA LYS A 712 8.56 0.58 11.57
C LYS A 712 8.29 -0.52 10.55
N LEU A 713 8.91 -0.41 9.38
CA LEU A 713 8.58 -1.20 8.20
C LEU A 713 8.69 -2.72 8.39
N PRO A 714 9.69 -3.28 9.12
CA PRO A 714 9.75 -4.72 9.33
C PRO A 714 8.51 -5.29 9.99
N GLN A 715 8.01 -4.63 11.04
CA GLN A 715 6.82 -5.08 11.76
C GLN A 715 5.56 -4.91 10.92
N LEU A 716 5.44 -3.79 10.22
CA LEU A 716 4.28 -3.46 9.42
C LEU A 716 4.13 -4.39 8.21
N THR A 717 5.21 -4.59 7.46
CA THR A 717 5.20 -5.44 6.27
C THR A 717 5.00 -6.93 6.60
N GLN A 718 5.41 -7.36 7.81
CA GLN A 718 5.23 -8.72 8.28
C GLN A 718 3.91 -8.96 9.03
N SER A 719 3.12 -7.90 9.27
CA SER A 719 1.84 -8.01 9.98
C SER A 719 0.76 -8.73 9.17
N THR A 720 0.96 -8.88 7.86
CA THR A 720 0.05 -9.56 6.94
C THR A 720 0.83 -10.43 5.95
N ARG A 721 0.09 -11.23 5.18
CA ARG A 721 0.65 -12.03 4.08
C ARG A 721 0.51 -11.37 2.70
N MET A 722 0.02 -10.14 2.63
CA MET A 722 -0.11 -9.43 1.36
C MET A 722 1.26 -9.20 0.71
N LEU A 723 1.32 -9.23 -0.61
CA LEU A 723 2.49 -8.80 -1.37
C LEU A 723 2.68 -7.29 -1.23
N VAL A 724 3.85 -6.88 -0.76
CA VAL A 724 4.15 -5.47 -0.45
C VAL A 724 4.81 -4.78 -1.63
N CYS A 725 4.19 -3.70 -2.10
CA CYS A 725 4.75 -2.80 -3.10
C CYS A 725 4.82 -1.39 -2.52
N GLY A 726 5.92 -0.67 -2.75
CA GLY A 726 6.08 0.72 -2.31
C GLY A 726 5.98 1.69 -3.48
N GLU A 727 5.32 2.82 -3.27
CA GLU A 727 5.43 3.96 -4.17
C GLU A 727 6.60 4.82 -3.68
N ASP A 728 7.73 4.72 -4.37
CA ASP A 728 9.00 5.34 -4.06
C ASP A 728 9.40 6.34 -5.16
N LEU A 729 8.55 7.35 -5.36
CA LEU A 729 8.74 8.43 -6.33
C LEU A 729 9.11 9.76 -5.66
N GLY A 730 9.65 10.69 -6.44
CA GLY A 730 10.03 12.03 -6.00
C GLY A 730 11.49 12.13 -5.55
N MET A 731 11.77 12.92 -4.54
CA MET A 731 13.10 13.06 -3.96
C MET A 731 13.44 11.85 -3.08
N ILE A 732 14.16 10.88 -3.63
CA ILE A 732 14.42 9.59 -3.02
C ILE A 732 15.82 9.54 -2.41
N PRO A 733 15.98 9.45 -1.07
CA PRO A 733 17.28 9.19 -0.47
C PRO A 733 17.79 7.78 -0.75
N ASP A 734 19.10 7.58 -0.81
CA ASP A 734 19.74 6.29 -1.11
C ASP A 734 19.29 5.17 -0.15
N CYS A 735 19.06 5.51 1.10
CA CYS A 735 18.64 4.54 2.12
C CYS A 735 17.29 3.87 1.81
N VAL A 736 16.45 4.45 0.97
CA VAL A 736 15.16 3.86 0.59
C VAL A 736 15.37 2.57 -0.18
N ALA A 737 16.25 2.58 -1.18
CA ALA A 737 16.58 1.37 -1.94
C ALA A 737 17.18 0.27 -1.05
N TRP A 738 18.03 0.62 -0.08
CA TRP A 738 18.62 -0.33 0.87
C TRP A 738 17.54 -1.02 1.71
N VAL A 739 16.64 -0.23 2.33
CA VAL A 739 15.57 -0.77 3.18
C VAL A 739 14.57 -1.60 2.37
N MET A 740 14.16 -1.13 1.21
CA MET A 740 13.22 -1.88 0.37
C MET A 740 13.82 -3.19 -0.10
N ASN A 741 15.12 -3.21 -0.42
CA ASN A 741 15.83 -4.43 -0.76
C ASN A 741 15.92 -5.40 0.41
N ASP A 742 16.29 -4.92 1.60
CA ASP A 742 16.38 -5.74 2.81
C ASP A 742 15.04 -6.37 3.20
N LEU A 743 13.95 -5.63 3.04
CA LEU A 743 12.60 -6.07 3.39
C LEU A 743 11.86 -6.76 2.23
N ARG A 744 12.50 -6.94 1.07
CA ARG A 744 11.89 -7.55 -0.13
C ARG A 744 10.65 -6.83 -0.64
N ILE A 745 10.54 -5.53 -0.40
CA ILE A 745 9.44 -4.68 -0.91
C ILE A 745 9.66 -4.42 -2.39
N LEU A 746 8.61 -4.54 -3.20
CA LEU A 746 8.67 -4.23 -4.62
C LEU A 746 8.67 -2.71 -4.82
N SER A 747 9.67 -2.21 -5.54
CA SER A 747 9.75 -0.79 -5.93
C SER A 747 8.83 -0.47 -7.11
N LEU A 748 8.58 0.81 -7.36
CA LEU A 748 7.86 1.30 -8.53
C LEU A 748 8.83 1.89 -9.55
N GLU A 749 8.80 1.36 -10.77
CA GLU A 749 9.67 1.81 -11.86
C GLU A 749 8.85 2.41 -13.00
N ILE A 750 9.13 3.66 -13.34
CA ILE A 750 8.43 4.42 -14.38
C ILE A 750 9.44 4.91 -15.40
N GLN A 751 9.31 4.51 -16.66
CA GLN A 751 10.32 4.78 -17.67
C GLN A 751 10.58 6.27 -17.90
N ARG A 752 9.55 7.10 -17.90
CA ARG A 752 9.65 8.55 -18.09
C ARG A 752 9.98 9.34 -16.82
N MET A 753 10.14 8.65 -15.69
CA MET A 753 10.56 9.22 -14.41
C MET A 753 11.62 8.32 -13.77
N PRO A 754 12.82 8.24 -14.35
CA PRO A 754 13.88 7.40 -13.81
C PRO A 754 14.32 7.91 -12.42
N LYS A 755 14.69 6.99 -11.55
CA LYS A 755 15.20 7.31 -10.21
C LYS A 755 16.63 7.86 -10.26
N ASN A 756 17.36 7.55 -11.33
CA ASN A 756 18.68 8.13 -11.59
C ASN A 756 18.51 9.50 -12.28
N PRO A 757 18.87 10.61 -11.62
CA PRO A 757 18.71 11.95 -12.20
C PRO A 757 19.64 12.23 -13.40
N ALA A 758 20.64 11.39 -13.64
CA ALA A 758 21.50 11.48 -14.82
C ALA A 758 20.86 10.89 -16.09
N GLU A 759 19.74 10.21 -15.98
CA GLU A 759 19.01 9.58 -17.09
C GLU A 759 17.72 10.34 -17.36
N GLU A 760 17.40 10.58 -18.62
CA GLU A 760 16.11 11.15 -19.01
C GLU A 760 14.99 10.11 -19.02
N PHE A 761 15.33 8.87 -19.39
CA PHE A 761 14.40 7.74 -19.46
C PHE A 761 15.01 6.49 -18.83
N GLY A 762 14.20 5.75 -18.08
CA GLY A 762 14.62 4.50 -17.46
C GLY A 762 14.86 3.38 -18.47
N ARG A 763 15.80 2.50 -18.18
CA ARG A 763 16.14 1.34 -19.00
C ARG A 763 15.41 0.10 -18.49
N LEU A 764 14.40 -0.31 -19.22
CA LEU A 764 13.47 -1.38 -18.83
C LEU A 764 14.16 -2.73 -18.50
N ASN A 765 15.26 -3.05 -19.16
CA ASN A 765 16.03 -4.27 -18.92
C ASN A 765 16.93 -4.19 -17.67
N GLU A 766 17.20 -3.00 -17.15
CA GLU A 766 18.01 -2.77 -15.96
C GLU A 766 17.17 -2.66 -14.68
N TYR A 767 15.83 -2.66 -14.80
CA TYR A 767 14.96 -2.61 -13.64
C TYR A 767 15.19 -3.80 -12.69
N PRO A 768 15.16 -3.59 -11.38
CA PRO A 768 15.27 -4.68 -10.44
C PRO A 768 14.12 -5.67 -10.62
N TYR A 769 14.38 -6.96 -10.46
CA TYR A 769 13.34 -7.97 -10.54
C TYR A 769 12.22 -7.71 -9.52
N ARG A 770 12.58 -7.32 -8.30
CA ARG A 770 11.63 -6.92 -7.24
C ARG A 770 11.06 -5.52 -7.49
N SER A 771 10.33 -5.37 -8.58
CA SER A 771 9.68 -4.10 -8.93
C SER A 771 8.37 -4.29 -9.67
N VAL A 772 7.57 -3.24 -9.66
CA VAL A 772 6.41 -3.05 -10.52
C VAL A 772 6.78 -2.02 -11.58
N CYS A 773 6.70 -2.40 -12.83
CA CYS A 773 6.95 -1.52 -13.97
C CYS A 773 5.63 -0.97 -14.52
N THR A 774 5.59 0.32 -14.81
CA THR A 774 4.47 0.95 -15.53
C THR A 774 4.97 2.10 -16.41
N PHE A 775 4.17 2.49 -17.42
CA PHE A 775 4.43 3.72 -18.17
C PHE A 775 3.82 4.94 -17.48
N SER A 776 2.59 4.80 -16.99
CA SER A 776 1.82 5.88 -16.37
C SER A 776 1.16 5.43 -15.09
N THR A 777 1.11 6.32 -14.11
CA THR A 777 0.23 6.18 -12.93
C THR A 777 -0.99 7.09 -13.08
N HIS A 778 -1.91 7.02 -12.14
CA HIS A 778 -3.07 7.91 -12.07
C HIS A 778 -2.70 9.39 -11.86
N ASP A 779 -1.48 9.68 -11.37
CA ASP A 779 -1.00 11.04 -11.08
C ASP A 779 -0.34 11.74 -12.27
N MET A 780 -0.23 11.07 -13.39
CA MET A 780 0.40 11.62 -14.58
C MET A 780 -0.43 11.36 -15.83
N SER A 781 -0.08 12.01 -16.92
CA SER A 781 -0.70 11.78 -18.22
C SER A 781 -0.51 10.32 -18.68
N THR A 782 -1.47 9.81 -19.42
CA THR A 782 -1.35 8.52 -20.13
C THR A 782 -0.24 8.56 -21.16
N LEU A 783 0.14 7.43 -21.72
CA LEU A 783 1.11 7.35 -22.82
C LEU A 783 0.76 8.32 -23.95
N ARG A 784 -0.49 8.35 -24.37
CA ARG A 784 -0.96 9.24 -25.44
C ARG A 784 -0.96 10.69 -25.04
N GLY A 785 -1.41 11.00 -23.82
CA GLY A 785 -1.40 12.36 -23.28
C GLY A 785 0.02 12.92 -23.19
N TRP A 786 0.92 12.13 -22.61
CA TRP A 786 2.33 12.50 -22.50
C TRP A 786 3.00 12.71 -23.86
N TRP A 787 2.67 11.92 -24.87
CA TRP A 787 3.23 12.06 -26.22
C TRP A 787 3.02 13.45 -26.82
N GLU A 788 1.91 14.08 -26.44
CA GLU A 788 1.50 15.40 -26.96
C GLU A 788 1.92 16.58 -26.08
N GLU A 789 2.47 16.34 -24.86
CA GLU A 789 2.82 17.41 -23.92
C GLU A 789 4.11 18.14 -24.29
N ASP A 790 5.18 17.43 -24.64
CA ASP A 790 6.48 17.98 -25.02
C ASP A 790 7.04 17.23 -26.24
N TYR A 791 6.89 17.85 -27.38
CA TYR A 791 7.35 17.26 -28.63
C TYR A 791 8.87 17.03 -28.68
N GLN A 792 9.67 17.87 -28.02
CA GLN A 792 11.12 17.67 -27.99
C GLN A 792 11.50 16.44 -27.14
N GLN A 793 10.83 16.23 -26.03
CA GLN A 793 11.03 15.07 -25.19
C GLN A 793 10.58 13.78 -25.90
N THR A 794 9.42 13.78 -26.51
CA THR A 794 8.93 12.66 -27.31
C THR A 794 9.78 12.33 -28.51
N GLN A 795 10.35 13.35 -29.18
CA GLN A 795 11.32 13.13 -30.27
C GLN A 795 12.57 12.41 -29.76
N ARG A 796 13.11 12.80 -28.59
CA ARG A 796 14.24 12.11 -27.99
C ARG A 796 13.90 10.68 -27.59
N TYR A 797 12.71 10.46 -26.99
CA TYR A 797 12.20 9.12 -26.66
C TYR A 797 12.07 8.22 -27.89
N TYR A 798 11.49 8.75 -28.95
CA TYR A 798 11.34 8.07 -30.25
C TYR A 798 12.68 7.59 -30.83
N ASN A 799 13.69 8.46 -30.75
CA ASN A 799 15.03 8.12 -31.26
C ASN A 799 15.81 7.18 -30.29
N GLN A 800 15.85 7.52 -29.00
CA GLN A 800 16.75 6.86 -28.05
C GLN A 800 16.17 5.56 -27.48
N MET A 801 14.88 5.56 -27.16
CA MET A 801 14.25 4.41 -26.48
C MET A 801 13.57 3.43 -27.44
N LEU A 802 12.99 3.94 -28.53
CA LEU A 802 12.38 3.11 -29.57
C LEU A 802 13.35 2.80 -30.72
N GLY A 803 14.46 3.51 -30.83
CA GLY A 803 15.46 3.27 -31.88
C GLY A 803 15.02 3.70 -33.27
N HIS A 804 14.01 4.55 -33.37
CA HIS A 804 13.53 5.06 -34.64
C HIS A 804 14.31 6.27 -35.13
N TYR A 805 14.39 6.48 -36.43
CA TYR A 805 15.01 7.62 -37.07
C TYR A 805 13.97 8.53 -37.71
N GLY A 806 14.31 9.80 -37.86
CA GLY A 806 13.43 10.79 -38.49
C GLY A 806 12.52 11.49 -37.48
N THR A 807 11.46 12.10 -37.99
CA THR A 807 10.52 12.91 -37.21
C THR A 807 9.51 12.02 -36.49
N ALA A 808 9.39 12.17 -35.17
CA ALA A 808 8.35 11.47 -34.41
C ALA A 808 6.95 11.91 -34.84
N PRO A 809 5.96 11.01 -34.91
CA PRO A 809 4.58 11.40 -35.14
C PRO A 809 4.08 12.40 -34.11
N ALA A 810 3.26 13.37 -34.52
CA ALA A 810 2.70 14.37 -33.64
C ALA A 810 1.77 13.79 -32.56
N ILE A 811 1.14 12.65 -32.87
CA ILE A 811 0.29 11.90 -31.95
C ILE A 811 0.81 10.45 -31.85
N ALA A 812 0.64 9.83 -30.69
CA ALA A 812 0.97 8.41 -30.50
C ALA A 812 0.04 7.54 -31.33
N THR A 813 0.56 6.88 -32.36
CA THR A 813 -0.20 5.94 -33.17
C THR A 813 -0.44 4.64 -32.41
N PRO A 814 -1.46 3.83 -32.77
CA PRO A 814 -1.68 2.52 -32.14
C PRO A 814 -0.45 1.62 -32.18
N GLU A 815 0.30 1.62 -33.26
CA GLU A 815 1.51 0.82 -33.47
C GLU A 815 2.65 1.26 -32.55
N LEU A 816 2.84 2.57 -32.38
CA LEU A 816 3.81 3.10 -31.42
C LEU A 816 3.41 2.75 -29.98
N CYS A 817 2.13 2.88 -29.65
CA CYS A 817 1.64 2.50 -28.32
C CYS A 817 1.86 1.00 -28.06
N GLU A 818 1.61 0.15 -29.05
CA GLU A 818 1.88 -1.28 -28.98
C GLU A 818 3.37 -1.56 -28.74
N GLU A 819 4.27 -0.86 -29.43
CA GLU A 819 5.71 -1.01 -29.25
C GLU A 819 6.14 -0.63 -27.83
N VAL A 820 5.65 0.49 -27.30
CA VAL A 820 5.95 0.93 -25.93
C VAL A 820 5.44 -0.09 -24.93
N VAL A 821 4.20 -0.56 -25.07
CA VAL A 821 3.61 -1.58 -24.19
C VAL A 821 4.41 -2.88 -24.25
N ARG A 822 4.76 -3.35 -25.44
CA ARG A 822 5.58 -4.55 -25.63
C ARG A 822 6.93 -4.43 -24.93
N ASN A 823 7.62 -3.29 -25.07
CA ASN A 823 8.90 -3.05 -24.41
C ASN A 823 8.77 -3.11 -22.89
N HIS A 824 7.70 -2.54 -22.30
CA HIS A 824 7.43 -2.63 -20.87
C HIS A 824 7.16 -4.06 -20.42
N LEU A 825 6.45 -4.85 -21.21
CA LEU A 825 6.23 -6.26 -20.91
C LEU A 825 7.53 -7.08 -20.95
N TYR A 826 8.52 -6.68 -21.72
CA TYR A 826 9.85 -7.31 -21.73
C TYR A 826 10.74 -6.85 -20.55
N SER A 827 10.33 -5.87 -19.76
CA SER A 827 11.11 -5.40 -18.61
C SER A 827 11.51 -6.54 -17.66
N ASN A 828 12.54 -6.29 -16.85
CA ASN A 828 12.98 -7.28 -15.87
C ASN A 828 12.06 -7.38 -14.64
N SER A 829 11.16 -6.44 -14.43
CA SER A 829 10.25 -6.38 -13.28
C SER A 829 9.38 -7.63 -13.15
N ILE A 830 9.16 -8.10 -11.91
CA ILE A 830 8.27 -9.24 -11.63
C ILE A 830 6.82 -8.95 -12.08
N LEU A 831 6.38 -7.70 -11.92
CA LEU A 831 5.06 -7.24 -12.36
C LEU A 831 5.20 -6.09 -13.37
N CYS A 832 4.44 -6.15 -14.46
CA CYS A 832 4.19 -5.02 -15.36
C CYS A 832 2.71 -4.69 -15.30
N ILE A 833 2.37 -3.60 -14.62
CA ILE A 833 0.97 -3.18 -14.40
C ILE A 833 0.76 -1.86 -15.13
N LEU A 834 0.03 -1.90 -16.24
CA LEU A 834 -0.26 -0.74 -17.06
C LEU A 834 -1.66 -0.20 -16.76
N SER A 835 -1.86 1.11 -16.95
CA SER A 835 -3.20 1.68 -16.87
C SER A 835 -4.11 1.08 -17.93
N LEU A 836 -5.42 1.04 -17.66
CA LEU A 836 -6.39 0.58 -18.66
C LEU A 836 -6.27 1.42 -19.95
N GLN A 837 -6.06 2.74 -19.81
CA GLN A 837 -5.90 3.65 -20.95
C GLN A 837 -4.69 3.30 -21.82
N ASP A 838 -3.58 2.91 -21.20
CA ASP A 838 -2.37 2.53 -21.92
C ASP A 838 -2.55 1.19 -22.64
N TRP A 839 -3.28 0.23 -22.04
CA TRP A 839 -3.69 -0.99 -22.74
C TRP A 839 -4.59 -0.71 -23.96
N LEU A 840 -5.58 0.18 -23.80
CA LEU A 840 -6.50 0.56 -24.88
C LEU A 840 -5.81 1.34 -26.02
N SER A 841 -4.71 2.03 -25.70
CA SER A 841 -3.99 2.88 -26.65
C SER A 841 -3.48 2.15 -27.90
N MET A 842 -3.29 0.83 -27.79
CA MET A 842 -2.77 -0.03 -28.84
C MET A 842 -3.75 -0.31 -29.99
N ASP A 843 -5.01 0.08 -29.85
CA ASP A 843 -6.04 -0.20 -30.87
C ASP A 843 -6.82 1.07 -31.22
N GLY A 844 -6.74 1.49 -32.46
CA GLY A 844 -7.36 2.73 -32.94
C GLY A 844 -8.89 2.76 -32.87
N LYS A 845 -9.54 1.60 -32.82
CA LYS A 845 -10.99 1.48 -32.69
C LYS A 845 -11.45 1.58 -31.23
N TRP A 846 -10.67 1.04 -30.31
CA TRP A 846 -11.09 0.85 -28.92
C TRP A 846 -10.51 1.87 -27.96
N ARG A 847 -9.45 2.62 -28.32
CA ARG A 847 -8.93 3.72 -27.51
C ARG A 847 -9.89 4.91 -27.47
N ASN A 848 -9.82 5.73 -26.42
CA ASN A 848 -10.67 6.91 -26.33
C ASN A 848 -10.42 7.87 -27.51
N PRO A 849 -11.45 8.31 -28.24
CA PRO A 849 -11.28 9.30 -29.30
C PRO A 849 -10.66 10.62 -28.81
N ASN A 850 -10.93 11.01 -27.55
CA ASN A 850 -10.42 12.21 -26.93
C ASN A 850 -9.35 11.88 -25.89
N VAL A 851 -8.09 12.15 -26.20
CA VAL A 851 -6.96 11.87 -25.32
C VAL A 851 -7.03 12.63 -24.00
N GLN A 852 -7.62 13.84 -24.01
CA GLN A 852 -7.72 14.68 -22.80
C GLN A 852 -8.68 14.07 -21.74
N GLU A 853 -9.61 13.24 -22.16
CA GLU A 853 -10.53 12.55 -21.25
C GLU A 853 -9.91 11.31 -20.57
N GLU A 854 -8.69 10.94 -20.95
CA GLU A 854 -7.98 9.80 -20.34
C GLU A 854 -7.33 10.14 -19.00
N ARG A 855 -7.15 11.43 -18.68
CA ARG A 855 -6.48 11.90 -17.48
C ARG A 855 -7.31 11.62 -16.21
N ILE A 856 -6.68 11.00 -15.20
CA ILE A 856 -7.33 10.69 -13.91
C ILE A 856 -7.10 11.84 -12.93
N ASN A 857 -5.84 12.18 -12.65
CA ASN A 857 -5.46 13.23 -11.70
C ASN A 857 -4.48 14.22 -12.31
N ILE A 858 -4.51 15.45 -11.80
CA ILE A 858 -3.55 16.53 -12.07
C ILE A 858 -3.04 17.03 -10.72
N PRO A 859 -1.93 16.49 -10.18
CA PRO A 859 -1.44 16.79 -8.82
C PRO A 859 -1.14 18.28 -8.58
N ALA A 860 -0.79 19.01 -9.62
CA ALA A 860 -0.58 20.46 -9.55
C ALA A 860 -1.88 21.24 -9.30
N ASN A 861 -3.05 20.64 -9.52
CA ASN A 861 -4.34 21.23 -9.23
C ASN A 861 -4.87 20.74 -7.87
N PRO A 862 -4.78 21.53 -6.80
CA PRO A 862 -5.20 21.12 -5.46
C PRO A 862 -6.72 20.93 -5.32
N ARG A 863 -7.49 21.41 -6.29
CA ARG A 863 -8.95 21.27 -6.37
C ARG A 863 -9.37 20.45 -7.58
N HIS A 864 -8.62 19.38 -7.88
CA HIS A 864 -8.95 18.49 -8.99
C HIS A 864 -10.26 17.72 -8.70
N TYR A 865 -11.14 17.67 -9.70
CA TYR A 865 -12.35 16.86 -9.64
C TYR A 865 -12.05 15.44 -10.19
N TRP A 866 -12.06 14.42 -9.34
CA TRP A 866 -11.79 13.03 -9.67
C TRP A 866 -13.04 12.40 -10.30
N ARG A 867 -13.27 12.67 -11.58
CA ARG A 867 -14.46 12.26 -12.31
C ARG A 867 -14.20 11.43 -13.56
N TYR A 868 -12.96 10.96 -13.69
CA TYR A 868 -12.60 10.09 -14.81
C TYR A 868 -13.50 8.87 -14.85
N ARG A 869 -13.98 8.52 -16.04
CA ARG A 869 -14.80 7.33 -16.30
C ARG A 869 -14.38 6.70 -17.59
N MET A 870 -14.22 5.36 -17.63
CA MET A 870 -13.90 4.64 -18.85
C MET A 870 -14.99 4.90 -19.90
N HIS A 871 -14.61 5.10 -21.17
CA HIS A 871 -15.54 5.42 -22.25
C HIS A 871 -16.29 4.19 -22.76
N LEU A 872 -15.68 3.00 -22.63
CA LEU A 872 -16.31 1.71 -22.96
C LEU A 872 -17.05 1.14 -21.76
N THR A 873 -18.09 0.36 -22.00
CA THR A 873 -18.61 -0.53 -20.97
C THR A 873 -17.74 -1.79 -20.86
N LEU A 874 -17.76 -2.45 -19.70
CA LEU A 874 -17.06 -3.71 -19.50
C LEU A 874 -17.54 -4.79 -20.46
N GLU A 875 -18.83 -4.76 -20.83
CA GLU A 875 -19.40 -5.64 -21.87
C GLU A 875 -18.81 -5.36 -23.25
N GLN A 876 -18.60 -4.09 -23.61
CA GLN A 876 -17.91 -3.70 -24.85
C GLN A 876 -16.43 -4.11 -24.81
N LEU A 877 -15.78 -3.91 -23.67
CA LEU A 877 -14.38 -4.28 -23.47
C LEU A 877 -14.18 -5.80 -23.64
N MET A 878 -15.08 -6.61 -23.09
CA MET A 878 -15.06 -8.08 -23.29
C MET A 878 -15.26 -8.48 -24.75
N LYS A 879 -15.98 -7.70 -25.54
CA LYS A 879 -16.23 -7.92 -26.97
C LYS A 879 -15.16 -7.31 -27.88
N ALA A 880 -14.17 -6.61 -27.35
CA ALA A 880 -13.11 -5.99 -28.12
C ALA A 880 -12.05 -7.02 -28.57
N GLU A 881 -12.45 -8.01 -29.38
CA GLU A 881 -11.67 -9.20 -29.71
C GLU A 881 -10.29 -8.86 -30.28
N SER A 882 -10.20 -7.90 -31.22
CA SER A 882 -8.92 -7.50 -31.81
C SER A 882 -7.90 -7.01 -30.77
N LEU A 883 -8.36 -6.21 -29.82
CA LEU A 883 -7.55 -5.72 -28.73
C LEU A 883 -7.21 -6.85 -27.74
N ASN A 884 -8.21 -7.63 -27.35
CA ASN A 884 -8.06 -8.67 -26.34
C ASN A 884 -7.11 -9.78 -26.80
N GLU A 885 -7.18 -10.17 -28.07
CA GLU A 885 -6.25 -11.13 -28.66
C GLU A 885 -4.82 -10.58 -28.70
N LYS A 886 -4.67 -9.32 -29.12
CA LYS A 886 -3.36 -8.64 -29.11
C LYS A 886 -2.74 -8.63 -27.69
N ILE A 887 -3.52 -8.31 -26.67
CA ILE A 887 -3.03 -8.33 -25.28
C ILE A 887 -2.64 -9.76 -24.88
N ARG A 888 -3.48 -10.77 -25.13
CA ARG A 888 -3.16 -12.18 -24.84
C ARG A 888 -1.84 -12.63 -25.45
N GLU A 889 -1.64 -12.31 -26.72
CA GLU A 889 -0.42 -12.66 -27.46
C GLU A 889 0.81 -11.96 -26.88
N LEU A 890 0.74 -10.65 -26.64
CA LEU A 890 1.85 -9.90 -26.06
C LEU A 890 2.22 -10.42 -24.67
N VAL A 891 1.25 -10.66 -23.80
CA VAL A 891 1.49 -11.21 -22.46
C VAL A 891 2.13 -12.59 -22.53
N LYS A 892 1.71 -13.44 -23.46
CA LYS A 892 2.28 -14.78 -23.67
C LYS A 892 3.69 -14.70 -24.25
N GLN A 893 3.90 -13.93 -25.32
CA GLN A 893 5.20 -13.79 -25.98
C GLN A 893 6.30 -13.25 -25.06
N THR A 894 5.93 -12.38 -24.16
CA THR A 894 6.85 -11.76 -23.18
C THR A 894 7.08 -12.60 -21.92
N GLY A 895 6.52 -13.82 -21.87
CA GLY A 895 6.68 -14.74 -20.74
C GLY A 895 5.94 -14.31 -19.46
N ARG A 896 4.92 -13.42 -19.59
CA ARG A 896 4.16 -12.92 -18.44
C ARG A 896 2.84 -13.66 -18.21
N ASN A 897 2.67 -14.78 -18.85
CA ASN A 897 1.63 -15.77 -18.56
C ASN A 897 2.28 -17.11 -18.23
N PRO A 898 3.00 -17.23 -17.10
CA PRO A 898 3.54 -18.52 -16.70
C PRO A 898 2.40 -19.51 -16.50
N GLU A 899 2.60 -20.75 -16.96
CA GLU A 899 1.62 -21.82 -16.74
C GLU A 899 1.33 -22.00 -15.23
N LYS A 900 0.06 -22.20 -14.91
CA LYS A 900 -0.39 -22.47 -13.54
C LYS A 900 0.20 -23.77 -13.00
#